data_05d976027c436493b74b0ceda872040c
#
_entry.id   05d976027c436493b74b0ceda872040c
#
_cell.length_a   1.000
_cell.length_b   1.000
_cell.length_c   1.000
_cell.angle_alpha   90.00
_cell.angle_beta   90.00
_cell.angle_gamma   90.00
#
_symmetry.space_group_name_H-M   'P 1'
#
loop_
_entity.id
_entity.type
_entity.pdbx_description
1 polymer ?
#
loop_
_entity_poly.entity_id
_entity_poly.type
_entity_poly.pdbx_seq_one_letter_code
_entity_poly.pdbx_strand_id
1 'polypeptide(L)'
;MPITGPCVVAICRRQSTNWKKVTEFVLSKGQDNKTLPGYVQEGDVICLNCYNGIVTRSSAEFQQHAQNSTRRPETDETDETESTNYLSFSKAIEVITNILYIRENKENKPTLYSFDEFRAIMEGEDARLKFFFDELYSSSNPLSKNKESQARVKKQLLFVCYFLCGIRNKFVNNAKRDLAMYLDSTGASNTSIDTLANLGVTTTSRTITRHKTSASEEHAKIIDSELAKHADEAMVLNIDDYHSIHTKRMPNTTTTSTAAHLATILINPIIAQNAIPKLNIHNLKLVDAELIKLNLENKFMALYGLSHNQRWGFRMIDDNTKLEELTIHSYDIRLKEKRNARSMKDAILVDLQENNLHSLDAYIKAINTVTSVPSMQQYIQKGHIIPIVADWPGQIYLRTAISRYLCYHDSSKITDNILSFLPIIGPLHISLNSRELVFLQYRPFFLEMYKYIFGDRKPLAQKPKPWRINLLLEIARSAWQEISTTVETKFGLCKDAEYLALKDLLDNTIPLVLDVYAVFFRSGDFNAYLESCFRVWIVFLKFCRRNYTKAPLMFLSDIFYWELNNHPILEIIKAELPKFSDSTVEIFHSFLRRSTQKHTEAQQIIKYGRYINQLRLDDNGFRENFANTSTWATYEYSARDISTLTKISACFLLQCFSEIYTRIFHHKTFLAFSLQAINSSSKRKGKSKANITVSLASMKMPDAGLSHLPLGFNTTHKPDPFRYCDSSNCSILLPTDIKILACGHTYHKYCYDNNGFKCLHCLSFIQDGVDEHVQSLLERLQRFNEAQVEEPDDDIPCDDNDENEPVGYMKFTLEEALQKFKSK
;
A
#
# COMPACT_ATOMS: atom_id res chain seq x y z
N MET A 1 57.61 -16.56 31.39
CA MET A 1 56.18 -16.96 31.55
C MET A 1 55.33 -15.89 30.90
N PRO A 2 54.28 -16.20 30.17
CA PRO A 2 53.40 -15.19 29.66
C PRO A 2 52.72 -14.42 30.81
N ILE A 3 52.67 -13.11 30.71
CA ILE A 3 52.06 -12.25 31.73
C ILE A 3 50.56 -12.42 31.62
N THR A 4 49.90 -12.85 32.74
CA THR A 4 48.44 -13.03 32.79
C THR A 4 47.86 -12.19 33.92
N GLY A 5 46.62 -11.66 33.72
CA GLY A 5 45.94 -10.75 34.63
C GLY A 5 45.23 -11.42 35.80
N PRO A 6 44.53 -10.68 36.63
CA PRO A 6 43.60 -9.61 36.28
C PRO A 6 44.22 -8.23 36.11
N CYS A 7 43.51 -7.33 35.38
CA CYS A 7 43.93 -5.96 35.21
C CYS A 7 43.71 -5.17 36.50
N VAL A 8 44.75 -4.46 36.94
CA VAL A 8 44.68 -3.68 38.22
C VAL A 8 43.77 -2.44 38.11
N VAL A 9 43.45 -2.00 36.89
CA VAL A 9 42.61 -0.81 36.69
C VAL A 9 41.18 -1.12 37.04
N ALA A 10 40.64 -0.48 38.06
CA ALA A 10 39.32 -0.78 38.64
C ALA A 10 38.12 -0.67 37.66
N ILE A 11 38.21 0.22 36.67
CA ILE A 11 37.17 0.36 35.61
C ILE A 11 37.27 -0.72 34.55
N CYS A 12 38.36 -1.52 34.52
CA CYS A 12 38.58 -2.55 33.51
C CYS A 12 37.98 -3.88 33.91
N ARG A 13 36.79 -4.22 33.35
CA ARG A 13 36.11 -5.50 33.56
C ARG A 13 36.34 -6.48 32.43
N ARG A 14 37.38 -6.29 31.57
CA ARG A 14 37.59 -7.08 30.38
C ARG A 14 38.51 -8.27 30.59
N GLN A 15 38.15 -9.43 30.09
CA GLN A 15 39.09 -10.50 29.84
C GLN A 15 39.93 -10.14 28.60
N SER A 16 41.26 -10.10 28.78
CA SER A 16 42.17 -9.78 27.70
C SER A 16 43.14 -10.93 27.48
N THR A 17 43.52 -11.13 26.23
CA THR A 17 44.60 -12.07 25.89
C THR A 17 45.99 -11.42 25.85
N ASN A 18 46.06 -10.08 25.89
CA ASN A 18 47.30 -9.31 25.84
C ASN A 18 47.46 -8.47 27.11
N TRP A 19 48.54 -8.75 27.84
CA TRP A 19 48.84 -8.13 29.11
C TRP A 19 50.16 -7.40 29.03
N LYS A 20 50.27 -6.30 29.78
CA LYS A 20 51.50 -5.50 29.94
C LYS A 20 51.76 -5.28 31.42
N LYS A 21 53.03 -5.27 31.79
CA LYS A 21 53.45 -4.77 33.10
C LYS A 21 53.54 -3.26 33.09
N VAL A 22 53.13 -2.64 34.16
CA VAL A 22 53.36 -1.23 34.43
C VAL A 22 54.86 -1.05 34.72
N THR A 23 55.49 -0.23 33.89
CA THR A 23 56.89 0.13 34.02
C THR A 23 56.98 1.61 34.36
N GLU A 24 58.18 2.08 34.76
CA GLU A 24 58.47 3.50 35.06
C GLU A 24 58.03 4.39 33.84
N PHE A 25 58.21 3.93 32.62
CA PHE A 25 57.73 4.61 31.42
C PHE A 25 56.19 4.81 31.42
N VAL A 26 55.41 3.77 31.79
CA VAL A 26 53.95 3.86 31.87
C VAL A 26 53.52 4.81 32.97
N LEU A 27 54.18 4.79 34.10
CA LEU A 27 53.91 5.72 35.22
C LEU A 27 54.19 7.17 34.80
N SER A 28 55.38 7.46 34.23
CA SER A 28 55.74 8.78 33.75
C SER A 28 54.75 9.30 32.70
N LYS A 29 54.43 8.49 31.67
CA LYS A 29 53.50 8.87 30.64
C LYS A 29 52.07 9.06 31.14
N GLY A 30 51.64 8.22 32.06
CA GLY A 30 50.32 8.34 32.66
C GLY A 30 50.18 9.58 33.56
N GLN A 31 51.27 9.97 34.24
CA GLN A 31 51.36 11.23 35.01
C GLN A 31 51.34 12.46 34.08
N ASP A 32 52.17 12.47 33.04
CA ASP A 32 52.22 13.54 32.01
C ASP A 32 50.87 13.75 31.37
N ASN A 33 50.19 12.65 31.06
CA ASN A 33 48.89 12.64 30.41
C ASN A 33 47.69 12.85 31.35
N LYS A 34 47.92 12.85 32.67
CA LYS A 34 46.85 12.86 33.70
C LYS A 34 45.85 11.72 33.53
N THR A 35 46.32 10.53 33.14
CA THR A 35 45.53 9.32 32.91
C THR A 35 45.87 8.17 33.87
N LEU A 36 46.85 8.33 34.74
CA LEU A 36 47.28 7.30 35.68
C LEU A 36 46.36 7.29 36.92
N PRO A 37 45.65 6.19 37.20
CA PRO A 37 44.95 6.06 38.48
C PRO A 37 45.94 6.01 39.64
N GLY A 38 45.67 6.76 40.72
CA GLY A 38 46.61 6.95 41.84
C GLY A 38 47.02 5.69 42.62
N TYR A 39 46.31 4.58 42.43
CA TYR A 39 46.57 3.29 43.06
C TYR A 39 47.45 2.35 42.19
N VAL A 40 47.75 2.67 40.94
CA VAL A 40 48.53 1.83 40.01
C VAL A 40 50.01 2.04 40.32
N GLN A 41 50.73 0.94 40.49
CA GLN A 41 52.16 0.94 40.89
C GLN A 41 53.01 0.20 39.84
N GLU A 42 54.27 0.42 39.90
CA GLU A 42 55.25 -0.30 39.07
C GLU A 42 55.20 -1.81 39.35
N GLY A 43 55.21 -2.59 38.29
CA GLY A 43 55.11 -4.04 38.40
C GLY A 43 53.67 -4.58 38.29
N ASP A 44 52.66 -3.73 38.43
CA ASP A 44 51.27 -4.10 38.25
C ASP A 44 51.00 -4.62 36.84
N VAL A 45 49.95 -5.46 36.70
CA VAL A 45 49.55 -6.04 35.42
C VAL A 45 48.31 -5.32 34.90
N ILE A 46 48.41 -4.80 33.68
CA ILE A 46 47.32 -4.11 33.00
C ILE A 46 47.07 -4.73 31.63
N CYS A 47 45.80 -4.71 31.16
CA CYS A 47 45.49 -5.14 29.81
C CYS A 47 45.93 -4.10 28.76
N LEU A 48 46.09 -4.52 27.50
CA LEU A 48 46.58 -3.64 26.43
C LEU A 48 45.69 -2.40 26.26
N ASN A 49 44.39 -2.50 26.45
CA ASN A 49 43.47 -1.36 26.33
C ASN A 49 43.71 -0.32 27.45
N CYS A 50 43.90 -0.78 28.69
CA CYS A 50 44.21 0.11 29.82
C CYS A 50 45.59 0.72 29.63
N TYR A 51 46.57 -0.06 29.14
CA TYR A 51 47.90 0.43 28.76
C TYR A 51 47.80 1.60 27.79
N ASN A 52 47.04 1.40 26.67
CA ASN A 52 46.84 2.43 25.66
C ASN A 52 46.09 3.66 26.22
N GLY A 53 45.07 3.45 27.03
CA GLY A 53 44.34 4.53 27.69
C GLY A 53 45.22 5.39 28.59
N ILE A 54 46.18 4.77 29.35
CA ILE A 54 47.11 5.47 30.24
C ILE A 54 48.17 6.21 29.40
N VAL A 55 48.74 5.60 28.36
CA VAL A 55 49.88 6.13 27.62
C VAL A 55 49.50 7.14 26.52
N THR A 56 48.34 7.03 25.90
CA THR A 56 47.98 7.76 24.65
C THR A 56 47.02 8.93 24.82
N ARG A 57 46.58 9.30 26.01
CA ARG A 57 45.56 10.34 26.27
C ARG A 57 44.18 10.07 25.61
N SER A 58 43.92 8.87 25.16
CA SER A 58 42.78 8.57 24.29
C SER A 58 41.42 8.42 24.98
N SER A 59 41.35 8.50 26.31
CA SER A 59 40.12 8.26 27.07
C SER A 59 39.88 9.28 28.15
N ALA A 60 38.79 10.05 28.04
CA ALA A 60 38.36 10.95 29.12
C ALA A 60 37.98 10.19 30.40
N GLU A 61 37.55 8.94 30.32
CA GLU A 61 37.21 8.05 31.43
C GLU A 61 38.45 7.74 32.28
N PHE A 62 39.61 7.46 31.67
CA PHE A 62 40.86 7.25 32.37
C PHE A 62 41.34 8.52 33.07
N GLN A 63 41.14 9.70 32.45
CA GLN A 63 41.51 10.97 33.09
C GLN A 63 40.63 11.23 34.32
N GLN A 64 39.33 11.00 34.19
CA GLN A 64 38.38 11.20 35.29
C GLN A 64 38.62 10.21 36.43
N HIS A 65 38.90 8.94 36.09
CA HIS A 65 39.26 7.92 37.10
C HIS A 65 40.56 8.21 37.81
N ALA A 66 41.58 8.68 37.07
CA ALA A 66 42.87 9.06 37.66
C ALA A 66 42.76 10.24 38.67
N GLN A 67 41.80 11.16 38.37
CA GLN A 67 41.57 12.33 39.25
C GLN A 67 40.77 11.99 40.53
N ASN A 68 39.90 10.97 40.47
CA ASN A 68 38.90 10.70 41.49
C ASN A 68 39.21 9.46 42.37
N SER A 69 40.30 8.74 42.17
CA SER A 69 40.52 7.44 42.82
C SER A 69 41.93 7.30 43.42
N THR A 70 42.00 7.07 44.74
CA THR A 70 43.20 6.82 45.52
C THR A 70 43.33 5.40 46.04
N ARG A 71 42.39 4.47 45.77
CA ARG A 71 42.40 3.10 46.31
C ARG A 71 42.56 2.06 45.22
N ARG A 72 43.37 1.01 45.47
CA ARG A 72 43.39 -0.24 44.72
C ARG A 72 42.07 -0.98 44.88
N PRO A 73 41.59 -1.71 43.85
CA PRO A 73 40.53 -2.67 44.04
C PRO A 73 41.03 -3.78 44.96
N GLU A 74 40.44 -3.91 46.10
CA GLU A 74 40.74 -5.01 47.04
C GLU A 74 40.18 -6.31 46.50
N THR A 75 40.97 -7.39 46.55
CA THR A 75 40.47 -8.76 46.36
C THR A 75 39.65 -9.14 47.58
N ASP A 76 38.35 -9.41 47.42
CA ASP A 76 37.43 -9.80 48.47
C ASP A 76 37.94 -11.03 49.25
N GLU A 77 38.35 -10.83 50.47
CA GLU A 77 38.17 -11.77 51.56
C GLU A 77 37.18 -11.15 52.55
N THR A 78 36.04 -11.77 52.61
CA THR A 78 35.02 -11.75 53.64
C THR A 78 35.15 -10.80 54.83
N ASP A 79 34.24 -9.82 54.90
CA ASP A 79 33.70 -9.37 56.17
C ASP A 79 32.21 -9.06 56.05
N GLU A 80 31.38 -9.84 56.77
CA GLU A 80 30.00 -9.59 57.00
C GLU A 80 29.86 -8.39 57.95
N THR A 81 29.43 -7.26 57.51
CA THR A 81 28.63 -6.23 58.18
C THR A 81 28.78 -4.85 57.57
N GLU A 82 28.17 -4.64 56.41
CA GLU A 82 27.60 -3.35 56.03
C GLU A 82 26.37 -3.65 55.16
N SER A 83 25.22 -3.05 55.49
CA SER A 83 23.97 -3.20 54.74
C SER A 83 24.22 -2.77 53.30
N THR A 84 24.60 -3.72 52.46
CA THR A 84 24.84 -3.49 51.03
C THR A 84 23.52 -3.07 50.38
N ASN A 85 23.50 -1.85 49.86
CA ASN A 85 22.40 -1.29 49.03
C ASN A 85 22.24 -2.04 47.70
N TYR A 86 22.74 -3.27 47.59
CA TYR A 86 22.75 -4.06 46.36
C TYR A 86 21.97 -5.35 46.54
N LEU A 87 21.15 -5.67 45.55
CA LEU A 87 20.52 -6.99 45.47
C LEU A 87 21.43 -7.96 44.73
N SER A 88 21.61 -9.15 45.26
CA SER A 88 22.24 -10.24 44.47
C SER A 88 21.39 -10.50 43.20
N PHE A 89 22.01 -11.03 42.14
CA PHE A 89 21.30 -11.35 40.88
C PHE A 89 20.02 -12.16 41.11
N SER A 90 20.09 -13.22 41.95
CA SER A 90 18.95 -14.05 42.28
C SER A 90 17.83 -13.27 42.97
N LYS A 91 18.20 -12.39 43.92
CA LYS A 91 17.23 -11.57 44.68
C LYS A 91 16.63 -10.47 43.80
N ALA A 92 17.39 -9.88 42.89
CA ALA A 92 16.91 -8.90 41.91
C ALA A 92 15.84 -9.54 40.98
N ILE A 93 16.13 -10.73 40.44
CA ILE A 93 15.15 -11.47 39.62
C ILE A 93 13.90 -11.83 40.44
N GLU A 94 14.03 -12.16 41.73
CA GLU A 94 12.88 -12.42 42.60
C GLU A 94 12.00 -11.18 42.75
N VAL A 95 12.61 -10.04 43.04
CA VAL A 95 11.88 -8.78 43.23
C VAL A 95 11.15 -8.40 41.92
N ILE A 96 11.87 -8.40 40.79
CA ILE A 96 11.28 -8.08 39.46
C ILE A 96 10.14 -9.05 39.17
N THR A 97 10.29 -10.34 39.43
CA THR A 97 9.26 -11.37 39.22
C THR A 97 8.00 -11.05 40.02
N ASN A 98 8.14 -10.66 41.26
CA ASN A 98 7.02 -10.34 42.15
C ASN A 98 6.27 -9.08 41.67
N ILE A 99 7.02 -8.03 41.28
CA ILE A 99 6.43 -6.81 40.70
C ILE A 99 5.64 -7.14 39.43
N LEU A 100 6.26 -7.88 38.51
CA LEU A 100 5.59 -8.29 37.27
C LEU A 100 4.36 -9.16 37.53
N TYR A 101 4.44 -10.11 38.45
CA TYR A 101 3.30 -10.95 38.83
C TYR A 101 2.10 -10.11 39.31
N ILE A 102 2.36 -9.12 40.17
CA ILE A 102 1.33 -8.21 40.68
C ILE A 102 0.72 -7.41 39.51
N ARG A 103 1.57 -6.80 38.69
CA ARG A 103 1.11 -6.02 37.52
C ARG A 103 0.29 -6.83 36.54
N GLU A 104 0.79 -8.02 36.16
CA GLU A 104 0.15 -8.85 35.11
C GLU A 104 -1.11 -9.57 35.61
N ASN A 105 -1.12 -10.09 36.84
CA ASN A 105 -2.17 -11.00 37.30
C ASN A 105 -3.13 -10.40 38.33
N LYS A 106 -2.73 -9.35 39.06
CA LYS A 106 -3.63 -8.69 40.03
C LYS A 106 -4.17 -7.36 39.51
N GLU A 107 -3.35 -6.59 38.82
CA GLU A 107 -3.69 -5.26 38.34
C GLU A 107 -4.13 -5.26 36.88
N ASN A 108 -3.95 -6.35 36.14
CA ASN A 108 -4.23 -6.48 34.70
C ASN A 108 -3.60 -5.35 33.86
N LYS A 109 -2.41 -4.88 34.27
CA LYS A 109 -1.69 -3.83 33.53
C LYS A 109 -1.02 -4.41 32.27
N PRO A 110 -0.92 -3.64 31.18
CA PRO A 110 -0.28 -4.10 29.96
C PRO A 110 1.19 -4.39 30.16
N THR A 111 1.73 -5.27 29.29
CA THR A 111 3.16 -5.62 29.24
C THR A 111 3.98 -4.40 28.82
N LEU A 112 5.13 -4.21 29.46
CA LEU A 112 6.04 -3.10 29.16
C LEU A 112 7.03 -3.52 28.06
N TYR A 113 7.12 -2.76 26.98
CA TYR A 113 8.02 -3.04 25.86
C TYR A 113 9.10 -1.99 25.63
N SER A 114 9.12 -0.93 26.42
CA SER A 114 10.24 0.02 26.53
C SER A 114 11.16 -0.37 27.68
N PHE A 115 12.46 -0.59 27.43
CA PHE A 115 13.41 -0.91 28.49
C PHE A 115 13.54 0.22 29.50
N ASP A 116 13.52 1.47 29.03
CA ASP A 116 13.68 2.63 29.90
C ASP A 116 12.45 2.80 30.81
N GLU A 117 11.23 2.59 30.29
CA GLU A 117 10.01 2.59 31.09
C GLU A 117 9.96 1.42 32.08
N PHE A 118 10.30 0.20 31.60
CA PHE A 118 10.39 -0.98 32.45
C PHE A 118 11.35 -0.75 33.62
N ARG A 119 12.53 -0.23 33.31
CA ARG A 119 13.55 0.09 34.32
C ARG A 119 13.03 1.13 35.32
N ALA A 120 12.45 2.22 34.85
CA ALA A 120 11.90 3.29 35.69
C ALA A 120 10.83 2.77 36.66
N ILE A 121 9.94 1.90 36.20
CA ILE A 121 8.89 1.29 37.04
C ILE A 121 9.52 0.35 38.07
N MET A 122 10.44 -0.52 37.66
CA MET A 122 11.10 -1.46 38.59
C MET A 122 11.93 -0.75 39.66
N GLU A 123 12.68 0.30 39.26
CA GLU A 123 13.44 1.11 40.18
C GLU A 123 12.54 1.98 41.10
N GLY A 124 11.35 2.37 40.62
CA GLY A 124 10.36 3.07 41.43
C GLY A 124 9.76 2.19 42.55
N GLU A 125 9.59 0.90 42.29
CA GLU A 125 9.10 -0.08 43.28
C GLU A 125 10.18 -0.53 44.27
N ASP A 126 11.44 -0.67 43.78
CA ASP A 126 12.60 -1.01 44.61
C ASP A 126 13.87 -0.33 44.06
N ALA A 127 14.29 0.74 44.74
CA ALA A 127 15.44 1.53 44.33
C ALA A 127 16.78 0.73 44.29
N ARG A 128 16.85 -0.41 44.97
CA ARG A 128 18.04 -1.28 44.96
C ARG A 128 18.26 -1.98 43.61
N LEU A 129 17.23 -2.04 42.73
CA LEU A 129 17.31 -2.59 41.40
C LEU A 129 18.14 -1.72 40.45
N LYS A 130 18.39 -0.45 40.77
CA LYS A 130 19.18 0.43 39.94
C LYS A 130 20.54 -0.15 39.58
N PHE A 131 21.25 -0.67 40.58
CA PHE A 131 22.55 -1.30 40.38
C PHE A 131 22.45 -2.52 39.43
N PHE A 132 21.42 -3.36 39.61
CA PHE A 132 21.19 -4.52 38.73
C PHE A 132 21.04 -4.10 37.28
N PHE A 133 20.23 -3.07 37.00
CA PHE A 133 20.02 -2.61 35.63
C PHE A 133 21.25 -1.93 35.03
N ASP A 134 22.04 -1.21 35.84
CA ASP A 134 23.31 -0.61 35.41
C ASP A 134 24.31 -1.70 35.01
N GLU A 135 24.45 -2.73 35.83
CA GLU A 135 25.30 -3.90 35.55
C GLU A 135 24.85 -4.66 34.31
N LEU A 136 23.52 -4.93 34.21
CA LEU A 136 22.94 -5.62 33.09
C LEU A 136 23.17 -4.86 31.77
N TYR A 137 22.97 -3.55 31.76
CA TYR A 137 23.22 -2.71 30.58
C TYR A 137 24.72 -2.63 30.26
N SER A 138 25.56 -2.44 31.26
CA SER A 138 27.01 -2.37 31.10
C SER A 138 27.59 -3.68 30.54
N SER A 139 27.04 -4.84 30.95
CA SER A 139 27.47 -6.16 30.44
C SER A 139 27.37 -6.28 28.92
N SER A 140 26.48 -5.52 28.30
CA SER A 140 26.30 -5.48 26.86
C SER A 140 27.33 -4.67 26.09
N ASN A 141 28.28 -4.03 26.79
CA ASN A 141 29.27 -3.14 26.22
C ASN A 141 28.69 -2.02 25.35
N PRO A 142 27.81 -1.17 25.90
CA PRO A 142 27.07 -0.16 25.13
C PRO A 142 27.94 0.89 24.48
N LEU A 143 29.09 1.24 25.11
CA LEU A 143 30.00 2.27 24.62
C LEU A 143 30.68 1.91 23.30
N SER A 144 30.76 0.60 22.97
CA SER A 144 31.33 0.15 21.69
C SER A 144 30.28 0.15 20.55
N LYS A 145 29.03 0.57 20.80
CA LYS A 145 27.92 0.44 19.88
C LYS A 145 27.37 1.81 19.49
N ASN A 146 26.92 1.94 18.24
CA ASN A 146 26.18 3.12 17.79
C ASN A 146 24.77 3.18 18.46
N LYS A 147 24.10 4.33 18.36
CA LYS A 147 22.78 4.57 18.99
C LYS A 147 21.73 3.54 18.61
N GLU A 148 21.69 3.13 17.35
CA GLU A 148 20.73 2.15 16.86
C GLU A 148 20.99 0.75 17.45
N SER A 149 22.25 0.33 17.52
CA SER A 149 22.65 -0.92 18.15
C SER A 149 22.39 -0.90 19.66
N GLN A 150 22.59 0.24 20.33
CA GLN A 150 22.23 0.41 21.75
C GLN A 150 20.73 0.26 21.97
N ALA A 151 19.89 0.86 21.13
CA ALA A 151 18.43 0.70 21.20
C ALA A 151 18.01 -0.77 21.01
N ARG A 152 18.65 -1.50 20.09
CA ARG A 152 18.43 -2.95 19.91
C ARG A 152 18.81 -3.75 21.13
N VAL A 153 19.96 -3.44 21.74
CA VAL A 153 20.43 -4.12 22.98
C VAL A 153 19.45 -3.89 24.13
N LYS A 154 18.93 -2.68 24.32
CA LYS A 154 17.90 -2.41 25.34
C LYS A 154 16.68 -3.31 25.18
N LYS A 155 16.19 -3.50 23.97
CA LYS A 155 15.10 -4.43 23.67
C LYS A 155 15.42 -5.88 24.02
N GLN A 156 16.64 -6.32 23.71
CA GLN A 156 17.11 -7.68 24.03
C GLN A 156 17.22 -7.90 25.55
N LEU A 157 17.76 -6.93 26.29
CA LEU A 157 17.88 -7.00 27.75
C LEU A 157 16.51 -7.04 28.43
N LEU A 158 15.56 -6.25 27.96
CA LEU A 158 14.18 -6.32 28.42
C LEU A 158 13.62 -7.75 28.29
N PHE A 159 13.84 -8.35 27.11
CA PHE A 159 13.38 -9.72 26.86
C PHE A 159 14.06 -10.76 27.75
N VAL A 160 15.34 -10.57 28.06
CA VAL A 160 16.09 -11.40 29.03
C VAL A 160 15.48 -11.28 30.42
N CYS A 161 15.08 -10.09 30.87
CA CYS A 161 14.40 -9.90 32.15
C CYS A 161 13.08 -10.70 32.20
N TYR A 162 12.21 -10.56 31.18
CA TYR A 162 10.98 -11.33 31.09
C TYR A 162 11.24 -12.85 31.01
N PHE A 163 12.26 -13.26 30.28
CA PHE A 163 12.65 -14.67 30.17
C PHE A 163 13.03 -15.25 31.54
N LEU A 164 13.91 -14.60 32.29
CA LEU A 164 14.35 -15.04 33.61
C LEU A 164 13.19 -15.05 34.62
N CYS A 165 12.37 -14.00 34.64
CA CYS A 165 11.19 -13.93 35.50
C CYS A 165 10.19 -15.04 35.17
N GLY A 166 9.97 -15.32 33.90
CA GLY A 166 9.07 -16.38 33.42
C GLY A 166 9.60 -17.81 33.68
N ILE A 167 10.91 -18.02 33.90
CA ILE A 167 11.49 -19.27 34.39
C ILE A 167 11.19 -19.42 35.88
N ARG A 168 11.35 -18.34 36.65
CA ARG A 168 11.11 -18.35 38.10
C ARG A 168 9.65 -18.52 38.46
N ASN A 169 8.77 -17.83 37.73
CA ASN A 169 7.31 -17.89 37.92
C ASN A 169 6.58 -18.05 36.61
N LYS A 170 5.98 -19.22 36.37
CA LYS A 170 5.23 -19.53 35.16
C LYS A 170 4.02 -18.63 34.88
N PHE A 171 3.56 -17.88 35.88
CA PHE A 171 2.44 -16.94 35.74
C PHE A 171 2.87 -15.54 35.27
N VAL A 172 4.18 -15.24 35.21
CA VAL A 172 4.74 -14.06 34.52
C VAL A 172 5.02 -14.46 33.09
N ASN A 173 4.01 -14.41 32.25
CA ASN A 173 4.07 -14.99 30.93
C ASN A 173 3.46 -14.11 29.81
N ASN A 174 3.04 -12.89 30.10
CA ASN A 174 2.40 -12.02 29.12
C ASN A 174 3.33 -11.77 27.92
N ALA A 175 4.60 -11.39 28.13
CA ALA A 175 5.57 -11.19 27.06
C ALA A 175 5.78 -12.46 26.20
N LYS A 176 5.83 -13.65 26.83
CA LYS A 176 5.93 -14.94 26.13
C LYS A 176 4.68 -15.24 25.33
N ARG A 177 3.50 -14.91 25.86
CA ARG A 177 2.21 -15.05 25.20
C ARG A 177 2.15 -14.13 23.99
N ASP A 178 2.47 -12.85 24.15
CA ASP A 178 2.40 -11.85 23.09
C ASP A 178 3.36 -12.19 21.93
N LEU A 179 4.57 -12.69 22.24
CA LEU A 179 5.48 -13.22 21.23
C LEU A 179 4.90 -14.45 20.51
N ALA A 180 4.32 -15.38 21.24
CA ALA A 180 3.72 -16.59 20.66
C ALA A 180 2.52 -16.23 19.76
N MET A 181 1.67 -15.31 20.21
CA MET A 181 0.54 -14.78 19.47
C MET A 181 0.98 -14.03 18.22
N TYR A 182 2.05 -13.25 18.31
CA TYR A 182 2.64 -12.58 17.15
C TYR A 182 3.17 -13.59 16.11
N LEU A 183 3.95 -14.58 16.53
CA LEU A 183 4.48 -15.63 15.67
C LEU A 183 3.36 -16.43 14.97
N ASP A 184 2.31 -16.78 15.69
CA ASP A 184 1.14 -17.44 15.14
C ASP A 184 0.42 -16.54 14.11
N SER A 185 0.25 -15.25 14.42
CA SER A 185 -0.37 -14.27 13.50
C SER A 185 0.43 -14.04 12.22
N THR A 186 1.71 -14.34 12.23
CA THR A 186 2.59 -14.25 11.05
C THR A 186 2.76 -15.59 10.31
N GLY A 187 2.03 -16.64 10.72
CA GLY A 187 1.99 -17.92 10.06
C GLY A 187 3.06 -18.93 10.52
N ALA A 188 3.69 -18.71 11.67
CA ALA A 188 4.59 -19.72 12.25
C ALA A 188 3.83 -21.02 12.57
N SER A 189 4.43 -22.16 12.26
CA SER A 189 3.81 -23.47 12.53
C SER A 189 3.67 -23.73 14.04
N ASN A 190 2.66 -24.51 14.43
CA ASN A 190 2.50 -24.94 15.81
C ASN A 190 3.77 -25.64 16.34
N THR A 191 4.44 -26.44 15.50
CA THR A 191 5.69 -27.10 15.85
C THR A 191 6.80 -26.10 16.17
N SER A 192 6.91 -25.02 15.39
CA SER A 192 7.90 -23.97 15.65
C SER A 192 7.62 -23.24 16.96
N ILE A 193 6.35 -22.93 17.23
CA ILE A 193 5.93 -22.26 18.47
C ILE A 193 6.19 -23.18 19.67
N ASP A 194 5.83 -24.48 19.60
CA ASP A 194 6.05 -25.43 20.69
C ASP A 194 7.55 -25.69 20.93
N THR A 195 8.38 -25.67 19.87
CA THR A 195 9.83 -25.73 20.03
C THR A 195 10.36 -24.53 20.82
N LEU A 196 9.90 -23.31 20.49
CA LEU A 196 10.25 -22.11 21.25
C LEU A 196 9.67 -22.12 22.67
N ALA A 197 8.51 -22.74 22.88
CA ALA A 197 7.93 -22.92 24.21
C ALA A 197 8.77 -23.87 25.08
N ASN A 198 9.31 -24.95 24.51
CA ASN A 198 10.24 -25.84 25.20
C ASN A 198 11.54 -25.13 25.59
N LEU A 199 11.96 -24.13 24.80
CA LEU A 199 13.09 -23.25 25.15
C LEU A 199 12.71 -22.17 26.18
N GLY A 200 11.44 -22.07 26.57
CA GLY A 200 10.96 -21.06 27.52
C GLY A 200 10.76 -19.65 26.93
N VAL A 201 10.84 -19.51 25.59
CA VAL A 201 10.77 -18.23 24.89
C VAL A 201 9.31 -17.83 24.59
N THR A 202 8.45 -18.77 24.28
CA THR A 202 7.03 -18.57 23.98
C THR A 202 6.12 -19.35 24.94
N THR A 203 4.82 -19.13 24.83
CA THR A 203 3.82 -20.08 25.35
C THR A 203 3.51 -21.17 24.30
N THR A 204 2.85 -22.26 24.70
CA THR A 204 2.53 -23.36 23.79
C THR A 204 1.42 -23.00 22.79
N SER A 205 1.42 -23.65 21.64
CA SER A 205 0.37 -23.56 20.61
C SER A 205 -1.02 -23.89 21.18
N ARG A 206 -1.11 -24.81 22.15
CA ARG A 206 -2.36 -25.10 22.87
C ARG A 206 -2.89 -23.90 23.65
N THR A 207 -2.01 -23.10 24.25
CA THR A 207 -2.40 -21.85 24.93
C THR A 207 -2.96 -20.84 23.93
N ILE A 208 -2.30 -20.68 22.76
CA ILE A 208 -2.79 -19.82 21.68
C ILE A 208 -4.17 -20.27 21.19
N THR A 209 -4.37 -21.57 20.99
CA THR A 209 -5.67 -22.12 20.55
C THR A 209 -6.78 -21.78 21.55
N ARG A 210 -6.51 -21.80 22.87
CA ARG A 210 -7.48 -21.37 23.87
C ARG A 210 -7.79 -19.88 23.75
N HIS A 211 -6.79 -19.03 23.55
CA HIS A 211 -7.03 -17.60 23.33
C HIS A 211 -7.85 -17.34 22.06
N LYS A 212 -7.60 -18.07 20.96
CA LYS A 212 -8.41 -17.99 19.74
C LYS A 212 -9.88 -18.32 20.00
N THR A 213 -10.13 -19.35 20.80
CA THR A 213 -11.49 -19.73 21.16
C THR A 213 -12.17 -18.66 22.03
N SER A 214 -11.50 -18.19 23.09
CA SER A 214 -12.03 -17.11 23.96
C SER A 214 -12.30 -15.83 23.17
N ALA A 215 -11.36 -15.42 22.32
CA ALA A 215 -11.50 -14.25 21.44
C ALA A 215 -12.72 -14.37 20.52
N SER A 216 -12.98 -15.57 19.99
CA SER A 216 -14.15 -15.81 19.13
C SER A 216 -15.48 -15.79 19.90
N GLU A 217 -15.50 -16.26 21.13
CA GLU A 217 -16.69 -16.29 21.98
C GLU A 217 -17.06 -14.91 22.52
N GLU A 218 -16.06 -14.10 22.85
CA GLU A 218 -16.23 -12.75 23.41
C GLU A 218 -16.34 -11.67 22.32
N HIS A 219 -16.16 -12.01 21.06
CA HIS A 219 -16.02 -11.09 19.94
C HIS A 219 -17.15 -10.03 19.90
N ALA A 220 -18.41 -10.45 19.97
CA ALA A 220 -19.55 -9.54 19.87
C ALA A 220 -19.56 -8.47 20.98
N LYS A 221 -19.17 -8.82 22.20
CA LYS A 221 -19.10 -7.87 23.32
C LYS A 221 -17.95 -6.88 23.15
N ILE A 222 -16.79 -7.38 22.71
CA ILE A 222 -15.60 -6.56 22.46
C ILE A 222 -15.91 -5.54 21.36
N ILE A 223 -16.54 -5.97 20.27
CA ILE A 223 -16.88 -5.11 19.15
C ILE A 223 -17.87 -4.04 19.55
N ASP A 224 -18.93 -4.38 20.27
CA ASP A 224 -19.90 -3.39 20.75
C ASP A 224 -19.25 -2.34 21.66
N SER A 225 -18.38 -2.78 22.58
CA SER A 225 -17.63 -1.88 23.45
C SER A 225 -16.65 -0.97 22.68
N GLU A 226 -15.96 -1.50 21.67
CA GLU A 226 -15.03 -0.70 20.86
C GLU A 226 -15.78 0.31 20.00
N LEU A 227 -16.83 -0.09 19.30
CA LEU A 227 -17.62 0.80 18.46
C LEU A 227 -18.35 1.88 19.28
N ALA A 228 -18.73 1.59 20.52
CA ALA A 228 -19.32 2.57 21.41
C ALA A 228 -18.37 3.74 21.73
N LYS A 229 -17.06 3.54 21.71
CA LYS A 229 -16.07 4.61 21.92
C LYS A 229 -16.09 5.65 20.80
N HIS A 230 -16.55 5.25 19.62
CA HIS A 230 -16.59 6.06 18.40
C HIS A 230 -18.00 6.57 18.04
N ALA A 231 -18.93 6.60 19.02
CA ALA A 231 -20.35 6.90 18.80
C ALA A 231 -20.64 8.29 18.20
N ASP A 232 -19.70 9.22 18.33
CA ASP A 232 -19.84 10.60 17.82
C ASP A 232 -18.83 10.92 16.71
N GLU A 233 -18.07 9.92 16.24
CA GLU A 233 -17.09 10.06 15.16
C GLU A 233 -17.65 9.54 13.82
N ALA A 234 -17.12 10.05 12.71
CA ALA A 234 -17.40 9.49 11.39
C ALA A 234 -16.82 8.08 11.27
N MET A 235 -17.50 7.20 10.57
CA MET A 235 -17.06 5.82 10.35
C MET A 235 -17.16 5.46 8.88
N VAL A 236 -16.23 4.65 8.38
CA VAL A 236 -16.24 4.06 7.03
C VAL A 236 -16.36 2.55 7.17
N LEU A 237 -17.33 1.97 6.49
CA LEU A 237 -17.57 0.53 6.45
C LEU A 237 -16.97 -0.05 5.17
N ASN A 238 -16.27 -1.18 5.28
CA ASN A 238 -15.83 -1.98 4.16
C ASN A 238 -16.53 -3.35 4.21
N ILE A 239 -17.13 -3.77 3.10
CA ILE A 239 -17.71 -5.10 2.93
C ILE A 239 -17.11 -5.72 1.68
N ASP A 240 -16.51 -6.91 1.81
CA ASP A 240 -15.86 -7.60 0.69
C ASP A 240 -15.87 -9.11 0.89
N ASP A 241 -15.72 -9.87 -0.19
CA ASP A 241 -15.76 -11.34 -0.18
C ASP A 241 -14.35 -11.94 -0.10
N TYR A 242 -14.04 -12.59 1.01
CA TYR A 242 -12.82 -13.36 1.16
C TYR A 242 -12.97 -14.76 0.56
N HIS A 243 -12.22 -15.01 -0.48
CA HIS A 243 -12.18 -16.31 -1.15
C HIS A 243 -11.05 -17.17 -0.61
N SER A 244 -11.39 -18.34 -0.07
CA SER A 244 -10.43 -19.40 0.26
C SER A 244 -10.61 -20.58 -0.69
N ILE A 245 -9.72 -20.71 -1.67
CA ILE A 245 -9.80 -21.75 -2.71
C ILE A 245 -9.04 -22.99 -2.27
N HIS A 246 -9.73 -24.12 -2.21
CA HIS A 246 -9.18 -25.43 -1.89
C HIS A 246 -9.10 -26.30 -3.14
N THR A 247 -7.90 -26.47 -3.69
CA THR A 247 -7.67 -27.42 -4.78
C THR A 247 -7.67 -28.84 -4.25
N LYS A 248 -8.54 -29.72 -4.77
CA LYS A 248 -8.57 -31.13 -4.35
C LYS A 248 -7.32 -31.85 -4.83
N ARG A 249 -6.69 -32.63 -3.94
CA ARG A 249 -5.56 -33.52 -4.29
C ARG A 249 -5.94 -34.58 -5.32
N MET A 250 -7.19 -35.05 -5.25
CA MET A 250 -7.80 -35.96 -6.24
C MET A 250 -9.09 -35.30 -6.71
N PRO A 251 -9.07 -34.53 -7.82
CA PRO A 251 -10.27 -33.97 -8.39
C PRO A 251 -11.15 -35.09 -8.92
N ASN A 252 -12.47 -34.96 -8.71
CA ASN A 252 -13.44 -35.87 -9.36
C ASN A 252 -13.92 -35.24 -10.68
N THR A 253 -14.75 -35.97 -11.41
CA THR A 253 -15.28 -35.50 -12.73
C THR A 253 -16.14 -34.27 -12.66
N THR A 254 -16.61 -33.89 -11.46
CA THR A 254 -17.53 -32.75 -11.26
C THR A 254 -16.92 -31.57 -10.52
N THR A 255 -15.88 -31.82 -9.70
CA THR A 255 -15.28 -30.72 -8.91
C THR A 255 -13.76 -30.85 -8.87
N THR A 256 -13.08 -29.81 -9.33
CA THR A 256 -11.61 -29.67 -9.27
C THR A 256 -11.14 -28.93 -8.02
N SER A 257 -11.97 -28.01 -7.52
CA SER A 257 -11.70 -27.19 -6.33
C SER A 257 -13.01 -26.87 -5.62
N THR A 258 -12.91 -26.50 -4.34
CA THR A 258 -14.01 -25.94 -3.55
C THR A 258 -13.57 -24.56 -3.05
N ALA A 259 -14.46 -23.58 -3.07
CA ALA A 259 -14.20 -22.26 -2.52
C ALA A 259 -15.07 -22.04 -1.28
N ALA A 260 -14.47 -21.55 -0.20
CA ALA A 260 -15.22 -20.98 0.91
C ALA A 260 -15.30 -19.46 0.71
N HIS A 261 -16.52 -18.92 0.74
CA HIS A 261 -16.79 -17.50 0.62
C HIS A 261 -17.13 -16.92 1.99
N LEU A 262 -16.38 -15.93 2.42
CA LEU A 262 -16.55 -15.31 3.73
C LEU A 262 -16.72 -13.79 3.57
N ALA A 263 -17.92 -13.29 3.84
CA ALA A 263 -18.14 -11.86 3.91
C ALA A 263 -17.33 -11.24 5.05
N THR A 264 -16.43 -10.35 4.72
CA THR A 264 -15.61 -9.58 5.65
C THR A 264 -16.25 -8.21 5.85
N ILE A 265 -16.54 -7.86 7.10
CA ILE A 265 -17.22 -6.63 7.47
C ILE A 265 -16.31 -5.85 8.44
N LEU A 266 -15.70 -4.77 7.95
CA LEU A 266 -14.77 -3.93 8.71
C LEU A 266 -15.33 -2.52 8.86
N ILE A 267 -15.24 -1.94 10.05
CA ILE A 267 -15.49 -0.51 10.30
C ILE A 267 -14.16 0.18 10.61
N ASN A 268 -13.96 1.33 9.99
CA ASN A 268 -12.80 2.17 10.17
C ASN A 268 -13.24 3.54 10.70
N PRO A 269 -13.12 3.82 12.01
CA PRO A 269 -13.44 5.12 12.58
C PRO A 269 -12.48 6.20 12.04
N ILE A 270 -13.00 7.39 11.79
CA ILE A 270 -12.23 8.57 11.42
C ILE A 270 -12.10 9.46 12.65
N ILE A 271 -11.07 9.20 13.42
CA ILE A 271 -10.81 9.92 14.67
C ILE A 271 -10.69 11.43 14.38
N ALA A 272 -11.27 12.27 15.22
CA ALA A 272 -11.35 13.71 15.09
C ALA A 272 -12.28 14.25 13.98
N GLN A 273 -13.06 13.42 13.31
CA GLN A 273 -14.14 13.84 12.42
C GLN A 273 -15.49 13.48 13.03
N ASN A 274 -16.40 14.46 13.10
CA ASN A 274 -17.73 14.25 13.66
C ASN A 274 -18.56 13.28 12.79
N ALA A 275 -19.46 12.54 13.44
CA ALA A 275 -20.41 11.66 12.78
C ALA A 275 -21.19 12.40 11.68
N ILE A 276 -21.36 11.74 10.52
CA ILE A 276 -21.96 12.34 9.34
C ILE A 276 -23.48 12.31 9.45
N PRO A 277 -24.16 13.47 9.40
CA PRO A 277 -25.62 13.51 9.51
C PRO A 277 -26.31 12.98 8.25
N LYS A 278 -27.48 12.35 8.43
CA LYS A 278 -28.24 11.71 7.33
C LYS A 278 -28.84 12.70 6.34
N LEU A 279 -28.98 13.94 6.61
CA LEU A 279 -29.54 14.98 5.73
C LEU A 279 -30.00 14.44 4.35
N ASN A 280 -30.13 15.26 3.33
CA ASN A 280 -30.46 14.83 1.94
C ASN A 280 -29.23 14.24 1.24
N ILE A 281 -28.71 13.10 1.73
CA ILE A 281 -27.50 12.48 1.22
C ILE A 281 -27.71 11.70 -0.09
N HIS A 282 -28.88 11.11 -0.29
CA HIS A 282 -29.20 10.31 -1.46
C HIS A 282 -29.84 11.15 -2.56
N ASN A 283 -29.27 11.07 -3.76
CA ASN A 283 -29.87 11.67 -4.94
C ASN A 283 -31.05 10.82 -5.42
N LEU A 284 -32.26 11.41 -5.50
CA LEU A 284 -33.45 10.72 -5.98
C LEU A 284 -33.35 10.29 -7.46
N LYS A 285 -32.53 10.95 -8.25
CA LYS A 285 -32.20 10.53 -9.61
C LYS A 285 -31.25 9.34 -9.66
N LEU A 286 -30.70 8.92 -8.53
CA LEU A 286 -29.65 7.90 -8.35
C LEU A 286 -28.32 8.31 -8.99
N VAL A 287 -28.31 8.65 -10.30
CA VAL A 287 -27.18 9.23 -11.03
C VAL A 287 -27.72 10.32 -11.95
N ASP A 288 -27.14 11.51 -11.88
CA ASP A 288 -27.61 12.70 -12.62
C ASP A 288 -26.67 13.05 -13.77
N ALA A 289 -27.05 12.65 -15.00
CA ALA A 289 -26.27 12.90 -16.21
C ALA A 289 -26.06 14.40 -16.47
N GLU A 290 -27.09 15.25 -16.27
CA GLU A 290 -26.98 16.68 -16.52
C GLU A 290 -26.02 17.34 -15.54
N LEU A 291 -26.09 16.96 -14.28
CA LEU A 291 -25.17 17.46 -13.26
C LEU A 291 -23.72 17.06 -13.54
N ILE A 292 -23.52 15.81 -14.00
CA ILE A 292 -22.18 15.33 -14.43
C ILE A 292 -21.70 16.18 -15.63
N LYS A 293 -22.46 16.28 -16.71
CA LYS A 293 -22.07 17.00 -17.94
C LYS A 293 -21.68 18.45 -17.62
N LEU A 294 -22.50 19.15 -16.85
CA LEU A 294 -22.26 20.53 -16.44
C LEU A 294 -20.92 20.69 -15.69
N ASN A 295 -20.66 19.81 -14.72
CA ASN A 295 -19.44 19.89 -13.93
C ASN A 295 -18.21 19.43 -14.74
N LEU A 296 -18.32 18.41 -15.58
CA LEU A 296 -17.21 17.99 -16.45
C LEU A 296 -16.79 19.13 -17.38
N GLU A 297 -17.78 19.81 -18.01
CA GLU A 297 -17.48 20.94 -18.88
C GLU A 297 -16.80 22.08 -18.16
N ASN A 298 -17.29 22.47 -16.99
CA ASN A 298 -16.82 23.64 -16.26
C ASN A 298 -15.49 23.40 -15.52
N LYS A 299 -15.27 22.20 -14.97
CA LYS A 299 -14.11 21.90 -14.12
C LYS A 299 -12.96 21.23 -14.86
N PHE A 300 -13.23 20.35 -15.84
CA PHE A 300 -12.21 19.44 -16.34
C PHE A 300 -11.88 19.59 -17.83
N MET A 301 -12.81 20.04 -18.68
CA MET A 301 -12.58 20.05 -20.12
C MET A 301 -11.43 20.94 -20.57
N ALA A 302 -11.24 22.10 -19.91
CA ALA A 302 -10.11 22.98 -20.21
C ALA A 302 -8.75 22.32 -19.81
N LEU A 303 -8.75 21.49 -18.78
CA LEU A 303 -7.58 20.75 -18.28
C LEU A 303 -7.31 19.49 -19.10
N TYR A 304 -8.35 18.86 -19.63
CA TYR A 304 -8.26 17.62 -20.39
C TYR A 304 -7.45 17.76 -21.69
N GLY A 305 -7.42 18.94 -22.29
CA GLY A 305 -6.58 19.23 -23.46
C GLY A 305 -5.09 19.20 -23.21
N LEU A 306 -4.67 19.24 -21.92
CA LEU A 306 -3.27 19.16 -21.50
C LEU A 306 -2.84 17.70 -21.36
N SER A 307 -1.63 17.38 -21.82
CA SER A 307 -1.03 16.10 -21.47
C SER A 307 -0.75 16.00 -19.97
N HIS A 308 -0.56 14.80 -19.49
CA HIS A 308 -0.19 14.57 -18.09
C HIS A 308 1.01 15.44 -17.68
N ASN A 309 2.03 15.45 -18.51
CA ASN A 309 3.25 16.20 -18.28
C ASN A 309 3.02 17.72 -18.23
N GLN A 310 2.20 18.25 -19.12
CA GLN A 310 1.82 19.67 -19.11
C GLN A 310 0.97 20.04 -17.89
N ARG A 311 0.17 19.12 -17.38
CA ARG A 311 -0.76 19.35 -16.25
C ARG A 311 -0.08 19.23 -14.89
N TRP A 312 0.77 18.23 -14.68
CA TRP A 312 1.36 17.90 -13.37
C TRP A 312 2.90 17.89 -13.37
N GLY A 313 3.53 18.01 -14.54
CA GLY A 313 4.96 17.87 -14.72
C GLY A 313 5.45 16.44 -14.56
N PHE A 314 6.72 16.21 -14.88
CA PHE A 314 7.38 14.96 -14.48
C PHE A 314 7.69 15.02 -12.99
N ARG A 315 7.03 14.21 -12.21
CA ARG A 315 7.39 14.05 -10.82
C ARG A 315 8.75 13.36 -10.74
N MET A 316 9.70 14.01 -10.12
CA MET A 316 10.92 13.36 -9.65
C MET A 316 10.52 12.46 -8.49
N ILE A 317 10.20 11.22 -8.78
CA ILE A 317 9.84 10.21 -7.79
C ILE A 317 11.14 9.55 -7.37
N ASP A 318 11.46 9.58 -6.07
CA ASP A 318 12.62 8.87 -5.56
C ASP A 318 12.46 7.35 -5.71
N ASP A 319 13.57 6.61 -5.64
CA ASP A 319 13.55 5.17 -5.84
C ASP A 319 12.66 4.44 -4.82
N ASN A 320 12.50 4.98 -3.62
CA ASN A 320 11.62 4.39 -2.60
C ASN A 320 10.15 4.56 -2.97
N THR A 321 9.78 5.72 -3.50
CA THR A 321 8.41 5.96 -3.98
C THR A 321 8.08 5.10 -5.19
N LYS A 322 9.03 4.90 -6.13
CA LYS A 322 8.87 3.96 -7.25
C LYS A 322 8.64 2.52 -6.78
N LEU A 323 9.43 2.09 -5.81
CA LEU A 323 9.26 0.77 -5.22
C LEU A 323 7.90 0.63 -4.51
N GLU A 324 7.39 1.69 -3.89
CA GLU A 324 6.05 1.69 -3.30
C GLU A 324 4.95 1.55 -4.36
N GLU A 325 5.10 2.23 -5.49
CA GLU A 325 4.13 2.13 -6.60
C GLU A 325 4.08 0.74 -7.21
N LEU A 326 5.17 -0.02 -7.14
CA LEU A 326 5.22 -1.43 -7.55
C LEU A 326 4.49 -2.35 -6.57
N THR A 327 4.30 -1.94 -5.32
CA THR A 327 3.48 -2.71 -4.37
C THR A 327 2.02 -2.37 -4.56
N ILE A 328 1.19 -3.38 -4.80
CA ILE A 328 -0.25 -3.22 -5.08
C ILE A 328 -0.95 -2.47 -3.95
N HIS A 329 -0.57 -2.75 -2.73
CA HIS A 329 -1.23 -2.24 -1.53
C HIS A 329 -0.55 -1.02 -0.92
N SER A 330 0.59 -0.59 -1.42
CA SER A 330 1.34 0.63 -1.00
C SER A 330 1.45 0.84 0.53
N TYR A 331 1.60 -0.24 1.27
CA TYR A 331 1.68 -0.21 2.74
C TYR A 331 3.11 -0.34 3.24
N ASP A 332 4.05 0.11 2.42
CA ASP A 332 5.43 0.07 2.82
C ASP A 332 5.67 1.00 4.00
N ILE A 333 6.35 0.45 4.99
CA ILE A 333 6.72 1.13 6.22
C ILE A 333 7.63 2.35 5.99
N ARG A 334 8.29 2.40 4.83
CA ARG A 334 9.18 3.49 4.44
C ARG A 334 8.48 4.82 4.20
N LEU A 335 7.16 4.82 4.03
CA LEU A 335 6.33 6.02 3.94
C LEU A 335 5.78 6.42 5.31
N LYS A 336 6.64 6.62 6.27
CA LYS A 336 6.27 6.88 7.67
C LYS A 336 5.24 8.00 7.84
N GLU A 337 5.35 9.09 7.10
CA GLU A 337 4.48 10.25 7.24
C GLU A 337 3.02 10.00 6.81
N LYS A 338 2.79 9.13 5.82
CA LYS A 338 1.46 8.79 5.29
C LYS A 338 0.95 7.43 5.74
N ARG A 339 1.77 6.68 6.47
CA ARG A 339 1.45 5.35 6.98
C ARG A 339 0.25 5.37 7.92
N ASN A 340 0.18 6.35 8.82
CA ASN A 340 -0.90 6.44 9.81
C ASN A 340 -2.27 6.64 9.15
N ALA A 341 -2.34 7.42 8.07
CA ALA A 341 -3.57 7.63 7.32
C ALA A 341 -4.08 6.35 6.62
N ARG A 342 -3.18 5.41 6.31
CA ARG A 342 -3.47 4.15 5.61
C ARG A 342 -3.36 2.91 6.51
N SER A 343 -3.04 3.12 7.78
CA SER A 343 -2.89 2.06 8.77
C SER A 343 -4.23 1.40 9.06
N MET A 344 -4.22 0.08 9.23
CA MET A 344 -5.36 -0.66 9.77
C MET A 344 -5.49 -0.54 11.29
N LYS A 345 -4.70 0.32 11.95
CA LYS A 345 -4.64 0.38 13.41
C LYS A 345 -6.01 0.59 14.02
N ASP A 346 -6.81 1.46 13.42
CA ASP A 346 -8.13 1.84 13.93
C ASP A 346 -9.27 0.98 13.36
N ALA A 347 -9.00 0.11 12.37
CA ALA A 347 -10.05 -0.71 11.76
C ALA A 347 -10.53 -1.81 12.70
N ILE A 348 -11.83 -1.98 12.82
CA ILE A 348 -12.52 -2.93 13.69
C ILE A 348 -13.23 -3.96 12.82
N LEU A 349 -12.94 -5.25 13.01
CA LEU A 349 -13.67 -6.32 12.35
C LEU A 349 -15.03 -6.48 13.08
N VAL A 350 -16.10 -6.06 12.42
CA VAL A 350 -17.45 -6.28 12.93
C VAL A 350 -17.75 -7.78 12.93
N ASP A 351 -17.56 -8.42 11.78
CA ASP A 351 -17.62 -9.88 11.70
C ASP A 351 -16.98 -10.40 10.39
N LEU A 352 -16.71 -11.71 10.40
CA LEU A 352 -16.33 -12.52 9.26
C LEU A 352 -17.34 -13.69 9.21
N GLN A 353 -18.14 -13.74 8.16
CA GLN A 353 -19.28 -14.67 8.08
C GLN A 353 -19.22 -15.55 6.83
N GLU A 354 -19.61 -16.80 6.96
CA GLU A 354 -19.82 -17.66 5.79
C GLU A 354 -21.05 -17.15 5.02
N ASN A 355 -20.77 -16.31 4.01
CA ASN A 355 -21.77 -15.65 3.18
C ASN A 355 -21.13 -15.26 1.85
N ASN A 356 -21.71 -15.73 0.76
CA ASN A 356 -21.25 -15.41 -0.60
C ASN A 356 -21.90 -14.10 -1.08
N LEU A 357 -21.10 -13.04 -1.23
CA LEU A 357 -21.57 -11.69 -1.58
C LEU A 357 -21.95 -11.51 -3.07
N HIS A 358 -22.47 -12.54 -3.72
CA HIS A 358 -22.91 -12.49 -5.12
C HIS A 358 -24.43 -12.19 -5.30
N SER A 359 -25.10 -11.70 -4.28
CA SER A 359 -26.52 -11.35 -4.36
C SER A 359 -26.89 -10.17 -3.49
N LEU A 360 -28.01 -9.51 -3.83
CA LEU A 360 -28.59 -8.45 -3.02
C LEU A 360 -28.89 -8.91 -1.60
N ASP A 361 -29.51 -10.08 -1.44
CA ASP A 361 -29.87 -10.64 -0.14
C ASP A 361 -28.62 -10.90 0.73
N ALA A 362 -27.51 -11.31 0.11
CA ALA A 362 -26.25 -11.52 0.82
C ALA A 362 -25.63 -10.21 1.35
N TYR A 363 -25.71 -9.13 0.57
CA TYR A 363 -25.28 -7.80 1.03
C TYR A 363 -26.20 -7.24 2.11
N ILE A 364 -27.53 -7.41 1.99
CA ILE A 364 -28.48 -7.02 3.05
C ILE A 364 -28.19 -7.78 4.35
N LYS A 365 -27.89 -9.09 4.25
CA LYS A 365 -27.49 -9.87 5.42
C LYS A 365 -26.22 -9.32 6.09
N ALA A 366 -25.22 -8.92 5.31
CA ALA A 366 -24.00 -8.29 5.85
C ALA A 366 -24.30 -6.95 6.53
N ILE A 367 -25.15 -6.11 5.94
CA ILE A 367 -25.60 -4.85 6.55
C ILE A 367 -26.38 -5.12 7.84
N ASN A 368 -27.27 -6.12 7.87
CA ASN A 368 -28.02 -6.49 9.07
C ASN A 368 -27.10 -6.95 10.20
N THR A 369 -25.93 -7.50 9.90
CA THR A 369 -24.93 -7.79 10.92
C THR A 369 -24.44 -6.51 11.58
N VAL A 370 -24.14 -5.47 10.81
CA VAL A 370 -23.72 -4.17 11.35
C VAL A 370 -24.84 -3.55 12.21
N THR A 371 -26.07 -3.54 11.69
CA THR A 371 -27.22 -2.95 12.42
C THR A 371 -27.66 -3.76 13.63
N SER A 372 -27.22 -5.03 13.75
CA SER A 372 -27.49 -5.85 14.95
C SER A 372 -26.59 -5.52 16.15
N VAL A 373 -25.48 -4.80 15.92
CA VAL A 373 -24.59 -4.34 16.99
C VAL A 373 -25.26 -3.18 17.74
N PRO A 374 -25.47 -3.26 19.08
CA PRO A 374 -26.24 -2.26 19.81
C PRO A 374 -25.71 -0.82 19.66
N SER A 375 -24.41 -0.62 19.71
CA SER A 375 -23.78 0.70 19.52
C SER A 375 -24.02 1.27 18.12
N MET A 376 -23.99 0.43 17.08
CA MET A 376 -24.27 0.83 15.69
C MET A 376 -25.75 1.13 15.48
N GLN A 377 -26.62 0.38 16.12
CA GLN A 377 -28.07 0.68 16.11
C GLN A 377 -28.36 2.07 16.69
N GLN A 378 -27.75 2.40 17.83
CA GLN A 378 -27.83 3.72 18.42
C GLN A 378 -27.26 4.82 17.54
N TYR A 379 -26.12 4.56 16.88
CA TYR A 379 -25.49 5.48 15.94
C TYR A 379 -26.43 5.85 14.78
N ILE A 380 -27.07 4.86 14.19
CA ILE A 380 -28.04 5.05 13.10
C ILE A 380 -29.30 5.76 13.61
N GLN A 381 -29.79 5.42 14.81
CA GLN A 381 -30.95 6.08 15.41
C GLN A 381 -30.72 7.56 15.76
N LYS A 382 -29.48 7.97 16.03
CA LYS A 382 -29.09 9.38 16.15
C LYS A 382 -29.17 10.15 14.82
N GLY A 383 -29.47 9.49 13.71
CA GLY A 383 -29.53 10.10 12.38
C GLY A 383 -28.17 10.24 11.70
N HIS A 384 -27.22 9.38 12.01
CA HIS A 384 -25.92 9.32 11.36
C HIS A 384 -25.90 8.35 10.19
N ILE A 385 -25.01 8.61 9.20
CA ILE A 385 -24.78 7.73 8.07
C ILE A 385 -23.39 7.09 8.13
N ILE A 386 -23.27 5.95 7.45
CA ILE A 386 -22.04 5.18 7.35
C ILE A 386 -21.71 4.99 5.86
N PRO A 387 -20.68 5.67 5.32
CA PRO A 387 -20.17 5.37 3.98
C PRO A 387 -19.70 3.91 3.90
N ILE A 388 -20.12 3.20 2.85
CA ILE A 388 -19.66 1.84 2.53
C ILE A 388 -18.74 1.91 1.32
N VAL A 389 -17.46 1.66 1.54
CA VAL A 389 -16.49 1.55 0.45
C VAL A 389 -16.38 0.09 0.04
N ALA A 390 -16.81 -0.21 -1.17
CA ALA A 390 -16.87 -1.57 -1.71
C ALA A 390 -16.47 -1.59 -3.20
N ASP A 391 -16.22 -2.78 -3.70
CA ASP A 391 -15.99 -3.07 -5.11
C ASP A 391 -17.21 -2.83 -5.98
N TRP A 392 -17.13 -3.14 -7.28
CA TRP A 392 -18.24 -2.95 -8.21
C TRP A 392 -19.52 -3.75 -7.84
N PRO A 393 -19.47 -5.06 -7.54
CA PRO A 393 -20.65 -5.81 -7.10
C PRO A 393 -21.32 -5.19 -5.88
N GLY A 394 -20.54 -4.83 -4.86
CA GLY A 394 -21.04 -4.20 -3.64
C GLY A 394 -21.77 -2.89 -3.93
N GLN A 395 -21.21 -2.06 -4.81
CA GLN A 395 -21.86 -0.80 -5.22
C GLN A 395 -23.21 -1.02 -5.86
N ILE A 396 -23.31 -1.95 -6.80
CA ILE A 396 -24.55 -2.22 -7.54
C ILE A 396 -25.63 -2.78 -6.62
N TYR A 397 -25.30 -3.74 -5.77
CA TYR A 397 -26.28 -4.32 -4.86
C TYR A 397 -26.79 -3.30 -3.83
N LEU A 398 -25.89 -2.51 -3.25
CA LEU A 398 -26.27 -1.49 -2.28
C LEU A 398 -27.12 -0.37 -2.91
N ARG A 399 -26.74 0.11 -4.09
CA ARG A 399 -27.53 1.12 -4.82
C ARG A 399 -28.89 0.58 -5.27
N THR A 400 -28.95 -0.70 -5.64
CA THR A 400 -30.21 -1.36 -5.95
C THR A 400 -31.11 -1.42 -4.71
N ALA A 401 -30.56 -1.76 -3.52
CA ALA A 401 -31.33 -1.75 -2.28
C ALA A 401 -31.90 -0.36 -1.96
N ILE A 402 -31.04 0.67 -2.05
CA ILE A 402 -31.44 2.07 -1.81
C ILE A 402 -32.48 2.52 -2.85
N SER A 403 -32.30 2.20 -4.12
CA SER A 403 -33.24 2.53 -5.19
C SER A 403 -34.61 1.88 -4.97
N ARG A 404 -34.65 0.60 -4.58
CA ARG A 404 -35.90 -0.11 -4.26
C ARG A 404 -36.65 0.55 -3.12
N TYR A 405 -35.94 0.94 -2.09
CA TYR A 405 -36.54 1.60 -0.95
C TYR A 405 -37.07 3.01 -1.29
N LEU A 406 -36.26 3.82 -1.99
CA LEU A 406 -36.60 5.21 -2.31
C LEU A 406 -37.66 5.34 -3.41
N CYS A 407 -37.52 4.56 -4.50
CA CYS A 407 -38.33 4.75 -5.70
C CYS A 407 -39.58 3.85 -5.74
N TYR A 408 -39.50 2.65 -5.13
CA TYR A 408 -40.58 1.65 -5.22
C TYR A 408 -41.23 1.34 -3.88
N HIS A 409 -40.75 1.96 -2.77
CA HIS A 409 -41.26 1.73 -1.42
C HIS A 409 -41.33 0.24 -1.03
N ASP A 410 -40.42 -0.59 -1.61
CA ASP A 410 -40.35 -2.02 -1.31
C ASP A 410 -39.71 -2.25 0.07
N SER A 411 -40.56 -2.30 1.09
CA SER A 411 -40.16 -2.55 2.49
C SER A 411 -40.28 -4.04 2.88
N SER A 412 -40.55 -4.94 1.95
CA SER A 412 -40.80 -6.36 2.28
C SER A 412 -39.55 -7.07 2.82
N LYS A 413 -38.38 -6.71 2.37
CA LYS A 413 -37.08 -7.27 2.81
C LYS A 413 -36.05 -6.22 3.22
N ILE A 414 -36.28 -4.94 2.89
CA ILE A 414 -35.34 -3.85 3.06
C ILE A 414 -35.90 -2.89 4.11
N THR A 415 -35.19 -2.72 5.21
CA THR A 415 -35.58 -1.78 6.26
C THR A 415 -35.10 -0.35 5.92
N ASP A 416 -35.73 0.66 6.54
CA ASP A 416 -35.35 2.08 6.42
C ASP A 416 -33.90 2.37 6.82
N ASN A 417 -33.30 1.47 7.61
CA ASN A 417 -31.88 1.55 7.99
C ASN A 417 -30.94 1.55 6.77
N ILE A 418 -31.36 1.00 5.63
CA ILE A 418 -30.55 1.01 4.40
C ILE A 418 -30.18 2.43 3.95
N LEU A 419 -31.03 3.42 4.23
CA LEU A 419 -30.77 4.81 3.91
C LEU A 419 -29.71 5.46 4.82
N SER A 420 -29.27 4.79 5.85
CA SER A 420 -28.13 5.23 6.68
C SER A 420 -26.79 4.73 6.14
N PHE A 421 -26.82 3.97 5.07
CA PHE A 421 -25.61 3.49 4.38
C PHE A 421 -25.43 4.19 3.05
N LEU A 422 -24.20 4.62 2.78
CA LEU A 422 -23.86 5.37 1.58
C LEU A 422 -22.81 4.63 0.77
N PRO A 423 -23.15 4.03 -0.38
CA PRO A 423 -22.19 3.32 -1.20
C PRO A 423 -21.22 4.28 -1.90
N ILE A 424 -19.91 4.08 -1.66
CA ILE A 424 -18.79 4.78 -2.31
C ILE A 424 -17.90 3.74 -2.99
N ILE A 425 -17.59 3.93 -4.27
CA ILE A 425 -16.77 2.98 -5.03
C ILE A 425 -15.34 2.90 -4.48
N GLY A 426 -14.83 1.67 -4.36
CA GLY A 426 -13.47 1.41 -3.89
C GLY A 426 -12.41 1.90 -4.88
N PRO A 427 -11.51 2.81 -4.46
CA PRO A 427 -10.49 3.37 -5.33
C PRO A 427 -9.41 2.36 -5.73
N LEU A 428 -9.12 1.36 -4.89
CA LEU A 428 -8.15 0.30 -5.21
C LEU A 428 -8.61 -0.52 -6.40
N HIS A 429 -9.87 -0.95 -6.41
CA HIS A 429 -10.41 -1.76 -7.51
C HIS A 429 -10.45 -1.00 -8.83
N ILE A 430 -10.75 0.31 -8.82
CA ILE A 430 -10.63 1.15 -10.03
C ILE A 430 -9.17 1.21 -10.49
N SER A 431 -8.22 1.39 -9.57
CA SER A 431 -6.79 1.43 -9.89
C SER A 431 -6.31 0.11 -10.50
N LEU A 432 -6.65 -1.02 -9.91
CA LEU A 432 -6.26 -2.35 -10.42
C LEU A 432 -6.87 -2.62 -11.80
N ASN A 433 -8.16 -2.38 -11.95
CA ASN A 433 -8.88 -2.59 -13.21
C ASN A 433 -8.38 -1.67 -14.33
N SER A 434 -8.04 -0.41 -14.04
CA SER A 434 -7.51 0.51 -15.05
C SER A 434 -6.12 0.10 -15.53
N ARG A 435 -5.23 -0.36 -14.64
CA ARG A 435 -3.89 -0.86 -14.97
C ARG A 435 -3.96 -2.15 -15.79
N GLU A 436 -4.78 -3.10 -15.36
CA GLU A 436 -5.02 -4.34 -16.09
C GLU A 436 -5.57 -4.07 -17.48
N LEU A 437 -6.57 -3.19 -17.60
CA LEU A 437 -7.16 -2.81 -18.89
C LEU A 437 -6.11 -2.25 -19.85
N VAL A 438 -5.30 -1.29 -19.39
CA VAL A 438 -4.25 -0.69 -20.22
C VAL A 438 -3.24 -1.76 -20.66
N PHE A 439 -2.80 -2.61 -19.73
CA PHE A 439 -1.89 -3.70 -20.05
C PHE A 439 -2.48 -4.66 -21.09
N LEU A 440 -3.71 -5.13 -20.92
CA LEU A 440 -4.36 -6.09 -21.81
C LEU A 440 -4.61 -5.49 -23.20
N GLN A 441 -5.03 -4.23 -23.28
CA GLN A 441 -5.27 -3.56 -24.56
C GLN A 441 -3.97 -3.36 -25.35
N TYR A 442 -2.86 -3.04 -24.67
CA TYR A 442 -1.56 -2.87 -25.29
C TYR A 442 -0.64 -4.10 -25.09
N ARG A 443 -1.22 -5.28 -24.84
CA ARG A 443 -0.47 -6.51 -24.56
C ARG A 443 0.60 -6.85 -25.62
N PRO A 444 0.37 -6.75 -26.95
CA PRO A 444 1.40 -7.02 -27.93
C PRO A 444 2.63 -6.13 -27.76
N PHE A 445 2.43 -4.84 -27.49
CA PHE A 445 3.51 -3.87 -27.21
C PHE A 445 4.29 -4.27 -25.96
N PHE A 446 3.61 -4.55 -24.83
CA PHE A 446 4.25 -4.95 -23.58
C PHE A 446 4.95 -6.31 -23.69
N LEU A 447 4.42 -7.23 -24.49
CA LEU A 447 5.06 -8.53 -24.76
C LEU A 447 6.40 -8.35 -25.49
N GLU A 448 6.46 -7.52 -26.51
CA GLU A 448 7.70 -7.24 -27.23
C GLU A 448 8.71 -6.49 -26.36
N MET A 449 8.25 -5.51 -25.56
CA MET A 449 9.10 -4.85 -24.57
C MET A 449 9.64 -5.86 -23.55
N TYR A 450 8.80 -6.77 -23.06
CA TYR A 450 9.19 -7.82 -22.11
C TYR A 450 10.25 -8.75 -22.72
N LYS A 451 10.04 -9.23 -23.95
CA LYS A 451 11.03 -10.05 -24.67
C LYS A 451 12.34 -9.30 -24.90
N TYR A 452 12.27 -8.03 -25.22
CA TYR A 452 13.46 -7.20 -25.42
C TYR A 452 14.30 -7.08 -24.14
N ILE A 453 13.64 -6.99 -22.98
CA ILE A 453 14.28 -6.87 -21.66
C ILE A 453 14.78 -8.23 -21.14
N PHE A 454 13.92 -9.24 -21.15
CA PHE A 454 14.17 -10.52 -20.46
C PHE A 454 14.55 -11.68 -21.40
N GLY A 455 14.46 -11.46 -22.72
CA GLY A 455 14.74 -12.45 -23.75
C GLY A 455 13.56 -13.33 -24.13
N ASP A 456 13.65 -13.96 -25.30
CA ASP A 456 12.56 -14.76 -25.91
C ASP A 456 12.22 -16.04 -25.16
N ARG A 457 13.11 -16.52 -24.29
CA ARG A 457 12.94 -17.80 -23.58
C ARG A 457 11.96 -17.72 -22.42
N LYS A 458 11.61 -16.51 -22.00
CA LYS A 458 10.73 -16.28 -20.85
C LYS A 458 9.33 -15.89 -21.32
N PRO A 459 8.32 -16.68 -21.04
CA PRO A 459 6.95 -16.35 -21.42
C PRO A 459 6.37 -15.30 -20.47
N LEU A 460 5.75 -14.28 -21.02
CA LEU A 460 4.86 -13.41 -20.26
C LEU A 460 3.48 -14.06 -20.22
N ALA A 461 2.93 -14.28 -19.04
CA ALA A 461 1.60 -14.83 -18.85
C ALA A 461 0.52 -14.05 -19.64
N GLN A 462 -0.57 -14.70 -20.00
CA GLN A 462 -1.67 -14.02 -20.68
C GLN A 462 -2.34 -12.98 -19.79
N LYS A 463 -2.53 -13.32 -18.50
CA LYS A 463 -2.97 -12.42 -17.42
C LYS A 463 -1.89 -12.42 -16.34
N PRO A 464 -0.92 -11.51 -16.40
CA PRO A 464 0.12 -11.43 -15.37
C PRO A 464 -0.45 -10.98 -14.05
N LYS A 465 0.23 -11.33 -12.97
CA LYS A 465 -0.11 -10.81 -11.64
C LYS A 465 0.00 -9.28 -11.62
N PRO A 466 -0.80 -8.59 -10.80
CA PRO A 466 -0.81 -7.11 -10.73
C PRO A 466 0.57 -6.48 -10.53
N TRP A 467 1.45 -7.10 -9.74
CA TRP A 467 2.80 -6.58 -9.54
C TRP A 467 3.65 -6.62 -10.83
N ARG A 468 3.46 -7.63 -11.71
CA ARG A 468 4.14 -7.70 -13.01
C ARG A 468 3.61 -6.64 -13.97
N ILE A 469 2.31 -6.37 -13.95
CA ILE A 469 1.69 -5.28 -14.69
C ILE A 469 2.30 -3.94 -14.22
N ASN A 470 2.32 -3.71 -12.92
CA ASN A 470 2.90 -2.48 -12.34
C ASN A 470 4.36 -2.30 -12.74
N LEU A 471 5.17 -3.36 -12.72
CA LEU A 471 6.57 -3.30 -13.15
C LEU A 471 6.68 -2.84 -14.62
N LEU A 472 5.91 -3.44 -15.53
CA LEU A 472 5.98 -3.12 -16.95
C LEU A 472 5.51 -1.69 -17.24
N LEU A 473 4.45 -1.25 -16.57
CA LEU A 473 3.99 0.14 -16.67
C LEU A 473 5.05 1.12 -16.13
N GLU A 474 5.66 0.81 -14.98
CA GLU A 474 6.67 1.67 -14.35
C GLU A 474 7.94 1.80 -15.19
N ILE A 475 8.48 0.70 -15.71
CA ILE A 475 9.68 0.78 -16.56
C ILE A 475 9.40 1.49 -17.89
N ALA A 476 8.19 1.34 -18.47
CA ALA A 476 7.78 2.06 -19.67
C ALA A 476 7.67 3.57 -19.41
N ARG A 477 7.04 3.96 -18.29
CA ARG A 477 6.92 5.35 -17.86
C ARG A 477 8.28 6.00 -17.58
N SER A 478 9.11 5.33 -16.78
CA SER A 478 10.45 5.82 -16.45
C SER A 478 11.33 5.93 -17.68
N ALA A 479 11.23 4.96 -18.61
CA ALA A 479 11.93 5.00 -19.90
C ALA A 479 11.48 6.20 -20.76
N TRP A 480 10.17 6.51 -20.77
CA TRP A 480 9.65 7.69 -21.47
C TRP A 480 10.20 8.98 -20.89
N GLN A 481 10.29 9.11 -19.56
CA GLN A 481 10.90 10.28 -18.92
C GLN A 481 12.34 10.55 -19.39
N GLU A 482 13.13 9.50 -19.60
CA GLU A 482 14.52 9.62 -20.07
C GLU A 482 14.63 10.13 -21.52
N ILE A 483 13.67 9.83 -22.38
CA ILE A 483 13.79 10.09 -23.84
C ILE A 483 12.79 11.10 -24.37
N SER A 484 11.75 11.47 -23.63
CA SER A 484 10.61 12.28 -24.10
C SER A 484 11.04 13.59 -24.76
N THR A 485 11.92 14.36 -24.14
CA THR A 485 12.42 15.64 -24.67
C THR A 485 13.12 15.46 -26.02
N THR A 486 13.91 14.39 -26.16
CA THR A 486 14.61 14.10 -27.43
C THR A 486 13.64 13.71 -28.53
N VAL A 487 12.64 12.88 -28.19
CA VAL A 487 11.62 12.45 -29.16
C VAL A 487 10.74 13.62 -29.57
N GLU A 488 10.22 14.40 -28.62
CA GLU A 488 9.36 15.55 -28.89
C GLU A 488 10.07 16.61 -29.73
N THR A 489 11.32 16.91 -29.41
CA THR A 489 12.12 17.85 -30.23
C THR A 489 12.27 17.37 -31.67
N LYS A 490 12.48 16.06 -31.85
CA LYS A 490 12.70 15.48 -33.19
C LYS A 490 11.41 15.44 -34.03
N PHE A 491 10.29 15.07 -33.42
CA PHE A 491 9.02 14.98 -34.13
C PHE A 491 8.31 16.34 -34.32
N GLY A 492 8.58 17.30 -33.44
CA GLY A 492 7.97 18.64 -33.48
C GLY A 492 6.44 18.59 -33.46
N LEU A 493 5.80 19.26 -34.43
CA LEU A 493 4.35 19.32 -34.60
C LEU A 493 3.80 18.13 -35.41
N CYS A 494 4.38 16.95 -35.28
CA CYS A 494 3.91 15.75 -35.97
C CYS A 494 2.53 15.31 -35.48
N LYS A 495 1.63 15.08 -36.46
CA LYS A 495 0.23 14.63 -36.21
C LYS A 495 -0.03 13.21 -36.76
N ASP A 496 1.03 12.45 -37.06
CA ASP A 496 0.88 11.06 -37.46
C ASP A 496 0.19 10.23 -36.38
N ALA A 497 -0.78 9.45 -36.75
CA ALA A 497 -1.64 8.73 -35.80
C ALA A 497 -0.87 7.70 -34.97
N GLU A 498 0.14 7.02 -35.54
CA GLU A 498 0.92 6.03 -34.80
C GLU A 498 1.87 6.72 -33.81
N TYR A 499 2.48 7.85 -34.21
CA TYR A 499 3.25 8.68 -33.27
C TYR A 499 2.38 9.17 -32.11
N LEU A 500 1.18 9.70 -32.42
CA LEU A 500 0.26 10.17 -31.39
C LEU A 500 -0.25 9.04 -30.49
N ALA A 501 -0.46 7.84 -31.05
CA ALA A 501 -0.89 6.68 -30.25
C ALA A 501 0.18 6.25 -29.23
N LEU A 502 1.43 6.12 -29.67
CA LEU A 502 2.52 5.75 -28.77
C LEU A 502 2.78 6.85 -27.74
N LYS A 503 2.72 8.12 -28.15
CA LYS A 503 2.84 9.26 -27.26
C LYS A 503 1.70 9.30 -26.23
N ASP A 504 0.43 9.10 -26.62
CA ASP A 504 -0.71 9.08 -25.72
C ASP A 504 -0.62 7.94 -24.69
N LEU A 505 -0.12 6.76 -25.12
CA LEU A 505 0.13 5.65 -24.21
C LEU A 505 1.16 6.03 -23.14
N LEU A 506 2.30 6.60 -23.53
CA LEU A 506 3.45 6.84 -22.66
C LEU A 506 3.33 8.13 -21.84
N ASP A 507 2.72 9.19 -22.40
CA ASP A 507 2.64 10.52 -21.79
C ASP A 507 1.33 10.77 -21.04
N ASN A 508 0.26 10.02 -21.34
CA ASN A 508 -1.06 10.21 -20.72
C ASN A 508 -1.59 8.95 -20.05
N THR A 509 -1.72 7.85 -20.80
CA THR A 509 -2.48 6.67 -20.33
C THR A 509 -1.76 5.92 -19.22
N ILE A 510 -0.48 5.61 -19.39
CA ILE A 510 0.32 4.91 -18.35
C ILE A 510 0.48 5.79 -17.10
N PRO A 511 0.92 7.08 -17.20
CA PRO A 511 1.02 7.93 -16.01
C PRO A 511 -0.31 8.07 -15.25
N LEU A 512 -1.43 8.18 -15.95
CA LEU A 512 -2.74 8.31 -15.33
C LEU A 512 -3.07 7.12 -14.42
N VAL A 513 -2.94 5.89 -14.94
CA VAL A 513 -3.35 4.69 -14.20
C VAL A 513 -2.34 4.28 -13.14
N LEU A 514 -1.06 4.62 -13.33
CA LEU A 514 0.02 4.26 -12.42
C LEU A 514 0.23 5.30 -11.32
N ASP A 515 0.46 6.57 -11.71
CA ASP A 515 0.91 7.63 -10.82
C ASP A 515 -0.22 8.53 -10.32
N VAL A 516 -1.04 9.02 -11.26
CA VAL A 516 -1.95 10.13 -11.00
C VAL A 516 -3.09 9.68 -10.10
N TYR A 517 -3.85 8.68 -10.55
CA TYR A 517 -5.05 8.23 -9.85
C TYR A 517 -4.73 7.72 -8.44
N ALA A 518 -3.82 6.76 -8.35
CA ALA A 518 -3.49 6.13 -7.08
C ALA A 518 -2.74 7.08 -6.13
N VAL A 519 -1.82 7.90 -6.65
CA VAL A 519 -1.01 8.79 -5.83
C VAL A 519 -1.82 9.95 -5.27
N PHE A 520 -2.72 10.57 -6.05
CA PHE A 520 -3.55 11.66 -5.55
C PHE A 520 -4.55 11.18 -4.50
N PHE A 521 -5.12 9.99 -4.68
CA PHE A 521 -5.93 9.37 -3.64
C PHE A 521 -5.12 9.20 -2.33
N ARG A 522 -3.95 8.58 -2.41
CA ARG A 522 -3.09 8.31 -1.24
C ARG A 522 -2.53 9.57 -0.58
N SER A 523 -2.28 10.61 -1.38
CA SER A 523 -1.79 11.89 -0.85
C SER A 523 -2.88 12.76 -0.25
N GLY A 524 -4.15 12.42 -0.46
CA GLY A 524 -5.28 13.23 0.00
C GLY A 524 -5.53 14.49 -0.86
N ASP A 525 -4.94 14.57 -2.07
CA ASP A 525 -5.23 15.67 -2.99
C ASP A 525 -6.58 15.44 -3.69
N PHE A 526 -7.64 15.89 -3.02
CA PHE A 526 -9.01 15.63 -3.46
C PHE A 526 -9.30 16.19 -4.87
N ASN A 527 -8.85 17.40 -5.18
CA ASN A 527 -9.16 18.03 -6.47
C ASN A 527 -8.44 17.32 -7.63
N ALA A 528 -7.16 16.99 -7.45
CA ALA A 528 -6.42 16.23 -8.45
C ALA A 528 -6.95 14.78 -8.57
N TYR A 529 -7.38 14.19 -7.46
CA TYR A 529 -8.03 12.87 -7.48
C TYR A 529 -9.34 12.92 -8.28
N LEU A 530 -10.18 13.91 -8.07
CA LEU A 530 -11.46 14.07 -8.78
C LEU A 530 -11.25 14.24 -10.29
N GLU A 531 -10.26 15.06 -10.71
CA GLU A 531 -9.86 15.17 -12.12
C GLU A 531 -9.36 13.82 -12.66
N SER A 532 -8.60 13.07 -11.85
CA SER A 532 -8.10 11.75 -12.25
C SER A 532 -9.22 10.70 -12.42
N CYS A 533 -10.27 10.75 -11.61
CA CYS A 533 -11.46 9.91 -11.78
C CYS A 533 -12.12 10.17 -13.15
N PHE A 534 -12.28 11.42 -13.54
CA PHE A 534 -12.78 11.78 -14.86
C PHE A 534 -11.87 11.24 -15.98
N ARG A 535 -10.55 11.41 -15.89
CA ARG A 535 -9.61 10.92 -16.92
C ARG A 535 -9.59 9.39 -17.00
N VAL A 536 -9.67 8.68 -15.88
CA VAL A 536 -9.77 7.20 -15.84
C VAL A 536 -11.08 6.73 -16.46
N TRP A 537 -12.18 7.44 -16.20
CA TRP A 537 -13.44 7.14 -16.89
C TRP A 537 -13.31 7.24 -18.41
N ILE A 538 -12.59 8.22 -18.96
CA ILE A 538 -12.34 8.33 -20.41
C ILE A 538 -11.55 7.11 -20.93
N VAL A 539 -10.59 6.60 -20.16
CA VAL A 539 -9.87 5.35 -20.54
C VAL A 539 -10.87 4.17 -20.63
N PHE A 540 -11.75 4.04 -19.63
CA PHE A 540 -12.78 3.01 -19.64
C PHE A 540 -13.79 3.21 -20.80
N LEU A 541 -14.16 4.44 -21.12
CA LEU A 541 -15.00 4.79 -22.26
C LEU A 541 -14.35 4.38 -23.58
N LYS A 542 -13.05 4.72 -23.79
CA LYS A 542 -12.28 4.37 -24.99
C LYS A 542 -12.28 2.86 -25.26
N PHE A 543 -12.09 2.06 -24.22
CA PHE A 543 -11.94 0.60 -24.33
C PHE A 543 -13.20 -0.20 -24.00
N CYS A 544 -14.36 0.48 -23.86
CA CYS A 544 -15.65 -0.14 -23.62
C CYS A 544 -15.65 -1.17 -22.48
N ARG A 545 -14.98 -0.88 -21.36
CA ARG A 545 -14.96 -1.78 -20.19
C ARG A 545 -16.38 -1.87 -19.60
N ARG A 546 -16.99 -3.06 -19.61
CA ARG A 546 -18.42 -3.25 -19.37
C ARG A 546 -18.92 -2.69 -18.03
N ASN A 547 -18.35 -3.09 -16.93
CA ASN A 547 -18.81 -2.76 -15.58
C ASN A 547 -18.17 -1.48 -15.05
N TYR A 548 -16.86 -1.39 -15.07
CA TYR A 548 -16.10 -0.28 -14.49
C TYR A 548 -16.21 1.05 -15.24
N THR A 549 -16.76 1.09 -16.47
CA THR A 549 -17.11 2.38 -17.13
C THR A 549 -18.08 3.22 -16.33
N LYS A 550 -18.92 2.61 -15.51
CA LYS A 550 -19.97 3.29 -14.76
C LYS A 550 -19.50 3.77 -13.38
N ALA A 551 -18.49 3.10 -12.83
CA ALA A 551 -18.03 3.34 -11.47
C ALA A 551 -17.53 4.77 -11.20
N PRO A 552 -16.64 5.38 -12.04
CA PRO A 552 -16.23 6.75 -11.82
C PRO A 552 -17.36 7.77 -11.99
N LEU A 553 -18.33 7.51 -12.91
CA LEU A 553 -19.48 8.40 -13.10
C LEU A 553 -20.41 8.41 -11.88
N MET A 554 -20.61 7.26 -11.22
CA MET A 554 -21.37 7.21 -9.97
C MET A 554 -20.72 8.07 -8.91
N PHE A 555 -19.41 7.92 -8.75
CA PHE A 555 -18.65 8.71 -7.78
C PHE A 555 -18.72 10.21 -8.07
N LEU A 556 -18.52 10.60 -9.33
CA LEU A 556 -18.61 12.01 -9.76
C LEU A 556 -20.01 12.58 -9.53
N SER A 557 -21.07 11.80 -9.86
CA SER A 557 -22.45 12.21 -9.61
C SER A 557 -22.72 12.49 -8.14
N ASP A 558 -22.24 11.61 -7.25
CA ASP A 558 -22.42 11.77 -5.81
C ASP A 558 -21.67 13.00 -5.28
N ILE A 559 -20.41 13.16 -5.67
CA ILE A 559 -19.60 14.33 -5.26
C ILE A 559 -20.25 15.63 -5.71
N PHE A 560 -20.71 15.72 -6.96
CA PHE A 560 -21.34 16.94 -7.47
C PHE A 560 -22.71 17.20 -6.83
N TYR A 561 -23.45 16.16 -6.50
CA TYR A 561 -24.69 16.27 -5.77
C TYR A 561 -24.47 16.80 -4.34
N TRP A 562 -23.47 16.27 -3.62
CA TRP A 562 -23.14 16.73 -2.28
C TRP A 562 -22.59 18.17 -2.29
N GLU A 563 -21.81 18.53 -3.32
CA GLU A 563 -21.33 19.89 -3.52
C GLU A 563 -22.50 20.85 -3.76
N LEU A 564 -23.45 20.50 -4.62
CA LEU A 564 -24.65 21.31 -4.88
C LEU A 564 -25.50 21.54 -3.64
N ASN A 565 -25.58 20.54 -2.75
CA ASN A 565 -26.36 20.59 -1.51
C ASN A 565 -25.55 21.04 -0.28
N ASN A 566 -24.26 21.37 -0.43
CA ASN A 566 -23.36 21.73 0.67
C ASN A 566 -23.37 20.68 1.80
N HIS A 567 -23.38 19.38 1.45
CA HIS A 567 -23.45 18.32 2.43
C HIS A 567 -22.12 18.15 3.19
N PRO A 568 -22.13 18.04 4.55
CA PRO A 568 -20.91 17.94 5.36
C PRO A 568 -19.96 16.80 5.02
N ILE A 569 -20.46 15.70 4.45
CA ILE A 569 -19.63 14.56 4.03
C ILE A 569 -18.49 14.98 3.09
N LEU A 570 -18.71 16.00 2.26
CA LEU A 570 -17.73 16.44 1.29
C LEU A 570 -16.48 16.99 1.97
N GLU A 571 -16.64 17.74 3.07
CA GLU A 571 -15.51 18.27 3.83
C GLU A 571 -14.74 17.14 4.54
N ILE A 572 -15.43 16.11 5.04
CA ILE A 572 -14.78 14.92 5.63
C ILE A 572 -14.02 14.14 4.58
N ILE A 573 -14.59 13.91 3.39
CA ILE A 573 -13.87 13.24 2.29
C ILE A 573 -12.65 14.06 1.85
N LYS A 574 -12.76 15.40 1.76
CA LYS A 574 -11.62 16.25 1.43
C LYS A 574 -10.50 16.18 2.46
N ALA A 575 -10.85 16.16 3.74
CA ALA A 575 -9.87 16.11 4.83
C ALA A 575 -9.23 14.72 4.97
N GLU A 576 -10.01 13.66 4.80
CA GLU A 576 -9.64 12.28 5.14
C GLU A 576 -9.77 11.31 3.95
N LEU A 577 -9.54 11.78 2.73
CA LEU A 577 -9.70 10.99 1.50
C LEU A 577 -9.07 9.60 1.59
N PRO A 578 -7.84 9.40 2.10
CA PRO A 578 -7.22 8.07 2.18
C PRO A 578 -7.95 7.06 3.09
N LYS A 579 -8.83 7.52 3.97
CA LYS A 579 -9.63 6.65 4.84
C LYS A 579 -10.82 6.01 4.10
N PHE A 580 -11.26 6.61 2.99
CA PHE A 580 -12.33 6.07 2.14
C PHE A 580 -11.79 5.05 1.14
N SER A 581 -11.10 4.02 1.65
CA SER A 581 -10.38 3.03 0.85
C SER A 581 -10.90 1.62 1.10
N ASP A 582 -10.99 0.82 0.04
CA ASP A 582 -11.19 -0.63 0.05
C ASP A 582 -9.90 -1.42 0.33
N SER A 583 -8.77 -0.72 0.38
CA SER A 583 -7.47 -1.35 0.70
C SER A 583 -7.43 -1.98 2.09
N THR A 584 -8.20 -1.46 3.05
CA THR A 584 -8.22 -1.94 4.44
C THR A 584 -8.66 -3.40 4.50
N VAL A 585 -9.71 -3.76 3.77
CA VAL A 585 -10.22 -5.14 3.74
C VAL A 585 -9.24 -6.08 3.04
N GLU A 586 -8.58 -5.62 1.98
CA GLU A 586 -7.58 -6.41 1.26
C GLU A 586 -6.32 -6.69 2.10
N ILE A 587 -5.91 -5.74 2.95
CA ILE A 587 -4.83 -5.99 3.92
C ILE A 587 -5.26 -7.08 4.90
N PHE A 588 -6.49 -7.00 5.41
CA PHE A 588 -7.02 -7.99 6.32
C PHE A 588 -7.06 -9.38 5.65
N HIS A 589 -7.53 -9.46 4.41
CA HIS A 589 -7.49 -10.69 3.60
C HIS A 589 -6.07 -11.22 3.42
N SER A 590 -5.12 -10.34 3.18
CA SER A 590 -3.70 -10.70 3.06
C SER A 590 -3.13 -11.29 4.36
N PHE A 591 -3.54 -10.78 5.52
CA PHE A 591 -3.21 -11.38 6.82
C PHE A 591 -3.83 -12.76 6.97
N LEU A 592 -5.11 -12.92 6.65
CA LEU A 592 -5.78 -14.21 6.72
C LEU A 592 -5.10 -15.26 5.83
N ARG A 593 -4.81 -14.92 4.57
CA ARG A 593 -4.14 -15.83 3.61
C ARG A 593 -2.77 -16.31 4.08
N ARG A 594 -2.00 -15.47 4.78
CA ARG A 594 -0.69 -15.86 5.31
C ARG A 594 -0.76 -16.72 6.55
N SER A 595 -1.81 -16.55 7.31
CA SER A 595 -1.96 -17.17 8.63
C SER A 595 -2.78 -18.45 8.60
N THR A 596 -3.49 -18.70 7.50
CA THR A 596 -4.29 -19.91 7.30
C THR A 596 -3.61 -20.84 6.31
N GLN A 597 -3.63 -22.15 6.61
CA GLN A 597 -3.10 -23.17 5.68
C GLN A 597 -4.12 -23.44 4.57
N LYS A 598 -3.63 -23.95 3.45
CA LYS A 598 -4.51 -24.52 2.42
C LYS A 598 -5.39 -25.60 3.07
N HIS A 599 -6.68 -25.57 2.79
CA HIS A 599 -7.70 -26.49 3.35
C HIS A 599 -8.15 -26.20 4.79
N THR A 600 -7.90 -24.99 5.33
CA THR A 600 -8.48 -24.56 6.59
C THR A 600 -9.99 -24.38 6.43
N GLU A 601 -10.78 -25.01 7.32
CA GLU A 601 -12.25 -24.88 7.30
C GLU A 601 -12.71 -23.44 7.56
N ALA A 602 -13.84 -23.05 6.95
CA ALA A 602 -14.41 -21.71 7.07
C ALA A 602 -14.55 -21.24 8.54
N GLN A 603 -15.06 -22.12 9.41
CA GLN A 603 -15.22 -21.80 10.84
C GLN A 603 -13.88 -21.55 11.56
N GLN A 604 -12.82 -22.18 11.14
CA GLN A 604 -11.47 -21.94 11.68
C GLN A 604 -10.92 -20.60 11.17
N ILE A 605 -11.20 -20.23 9.90
CA ILE A 605 -10.81 -18.95 9.34
C ILE A 605 -11.55 -17.82 10.08
N ILE A 606 -12.84 -17.99 10.37
CA ILE A 606 -13.65 -17.02 11.14
C ILE A 606 -13.07 -16.83 12.54
N LYS A 607 -12.82 -17.91 13.27
CA LYS A 607 -12.19 -17.84 14.61
C LYS A 607 -10.85 -17.11 14.55
N TYR A 608 -10.08 -17.37 13.51
CA TYR A 608 -8.79 -16.75 13.32
C TYR A 608 -8.91 -15.25 13.00
N GLY A 609 -9.83 -14.86 12.14
CA GLY A 609 -10.10 -13.45 11.83
C GLY A 609 -10.50 -12.65 13.08
N ARG A 610 -11.41 -13.18 13.90
CA ARG A 610 -11.81 -12.57 15.18
C ARG A 610 -10.63 -12.45 16.15
N TYR A 611 -9.79 -13.46 16.24
CA TYR A 611 -8.57 -13.43 17.05
C TYR A 611 -7.56 -12.37 16.57
N ILE A 612 -7.30 -12.29 15.25
CA ILE A 612 -6.43 -11.23 14.70
C ILE A 612 -6.96 -9.83 15.03
N ASN A 613 -8.28 -9.64 14.93
CA ASN A 613 -8.90 -8.37 15.28
C ASN A 613 -8.64 -8.03 16.74
N GLN A 614 -8.87 -8.96 17.67
CA GLN A 614 -8.60 -8.74 19.08
C GLN A 614 -7.12 -8.41 19.33
N LEU A 615 -6.18 -9.15 18.69
CA LEU A 615 -4.75 -8.86 18.79
C LEU A 615 -4.37 -7.45 18.34
N ARG A 616 -5.15 -6.88 17.44
CA ARG A 616 -4.91 -5.51 16.96
C ARG A 616 -5.49 -4.47 17.91
N LEU A 617 -6.66 -4.72 18.46
CA LEU A 617 -7.30 -3.87 19.45
C LEU A 617 -6.54 -3.87 20.79
N ASP A 618 -5.99 -5.01 21.18
CA ASP A 618 -5.16 -5.19 22.38
C ASP A 618 -3.68 -4.82 22.15
N ASP A 619 -3.33 -4.11 21.06
CA ASP A 619 -1.93 -3.82 20.74
C ASP A 619 -1.27 -2.99 21.85
N ASN A 620 -0.50 -3.68 22.68
CA ASN A 620 0.28 -3.13 23.77
C ASN A 620 1.66 -2.61 23.34
N GLY A 621 1.87 -2.38 22.04
CA GLY A 621 3.14 -1.90 21.48
C GLY A 621 4.16 -3.00 21.18
N PHE A 622 3.82 -4.30 21.32
CA PHE A 622 4.74 -5.41 20.98
C PHE A 622 5.20 -5.32 19.52
N ARG A 623 4.27 -5.12 18.58
CA ARG A 623 4.57 -5.03 17.15
C ARG A 623 5.46 -3.84 16.81
N GLU A 624 5.19 -2.68 17.39
CA GLU A 624 5.98 -1.47 17.17
C GLU A 624 7.42 -1.63 17.67
N ASN A 625 7.59 -2.31 18.77
CA ASN A 625 8.89 -2.46 19.42
C ASN A 625 9.73 -3.62 18.89
N PHE A 626 9.11 -4.75 18.53
CA PHE A 626 9.83 -5.99 18.23
C PHE A 626 9.61 -6.53 16.82
N ALA A 627 8.48 -6.21 16.16
CA ALA A 627 8.27 -6.70 14.82
C ALA A 627 9.24 -6.05 13.83
N ASN A 628 9.93 -6.87 13.05
CA ASN A 628 10.71 -6.37 11.93
C ASN A 628 9.80 -6.16 10.73
N THR A 629 9.32 -4.93 10.59
CA THR A 629 8.43 -4.57 9.49
C THR A 629 9.16 -4.21 8.20
N SER A 630 10.50 -4.10 8.23
CA SER A 630 11.33 -3.78 7.06
C SER A 630 11.49 -4.95 6.09
N THR A 631 11.27 -6.19 6.54
CA THR A 631 11.43 -7.38 5.70
C THR A 631 10.25 -7.64 4.75
N TRP A 632 9.19 -6.85 4.86
CA TRP A 632 8.00 -6.99 4.02
C TRP A 632 8.19 -6.47 2.60
N ALA A 633 9.16 -5.64 2.41
CA ALA A 633 9.57 -5.15 1.12
C ALA A 633 10.65 -6.06 0.52
N THR A 634 10.39 -7.34 0.42
CA THR A 634 11.12 -8.17 -0.53
C THR A 634 10.63 -7.77 -1.91
N TYR A 635 11.14 -6.61 -2.37
CA TYR A 635 11.03 -6.30 -3.78
C TYR A 635 11.84 -7.35 -4.53
N GLU A 636 11.22 -7.91 -5.51
CA GLU A 636 11.86 -8.82 -6.45
C GLU A 636 13.02 -8.11 -7.18
N TYR A 637 12.98 -6.77 -7.21
CA TYR A 637 13.97 -5.91 -7.86
C TYR A 637 14.48 -4.83 -6.92
N SER A 638 15.80 -4.62 -6.89
CA SER A 638 16.42 -3.46 -6.24
C SER A 638 16.23 -2.19 -7.07
N ALA A 639 16.44 -1.01 -6.48
CA ALA A 639 16.42 0.26 -7.21
C ALA A 639 17.43 0.26 -8.38
N ARG A 640 18.60 -0.39 -8.22
CA ARG A 640 19.59 -0.53 -9.27
C ARG A 640 19.08 -1.37 -10.44
N ASP A 641 18.36 -2.45 -10.16
CA ASP A 641 17.76 -3.30 -11.18
C ASP A 641 16.68 -2.54 -11.94
N ILE A 642 15.81 -1.80 -11.26
CA ILE A 642 14.79 -0.95 -11.89
C ILE A 642 15.43 0.09 -12.80
N SER A 643 16.51 0.78 -12.37
CA SER A 643 17.23 1.73 -13.21
C SER A 643 17.81 1.07 -14.46
N THR A 644 18.35 -0.16 -14.33
CA THR A 644 18.87 -0.93 -15.48
C THR A 644 17.74 -1.30 -16.44
N LEU A 645 16.61 -1.80 -15.93
CA LEU A 645 15.44 -2.15 -16.74
C LEU A 645 14.88 -0.92 -17.46
N THR A 646 14.85 0.25 -16.80
CA THR A 646 14.43 1.53 -17.39
C THR A 646 15.29 1.89 -18.61
N LYS A 647 16.61 1.80 -18.51
CA LYS A 647 17.51 2.11 -19.63
C LYS A 647 17.33 1.15 -20.82
N ILE A 648 17.16 -0.14 -20.55
CA ILE A 648 16.89 -1.14 -21.60
C ILE A 648 15.53 -0.83 -22.27
N SER A 649 14.52 -0.48 -21.49
CA SER A 649 13.20 -0.11 -22.00
C SER A 649 13.25 1.18 -22.83
N ALA A 650 14.07 2.17 -22.43
CA ALA A 650 14.30 3.38 -23.20
C ALA A 650 14.90 3.10 -24.58
N CYS A 651 15.82 2.15 -24.68
CA CYS A 651 16.38 1.70 -25.97
C CYS A 651 15.30 1.06 -26.85
N PHE A 652 14.41 0.24 -26.28
CA PHE A 652 13.29 -0.33 -27.00
C PHE A 652 12.33 0.75 -27.52
N LEU A 653 11.97 1.73 -26.69
CA LEU A 653 11.10 2.85 -27.10
C LEU A 653 11.73 3.69 -28.22
N LEU A 654 13.03 3.99 -28.13
CA LEU A 654 13.75 4.70 -29.19
C LEU A 654 13.74 3.93 -30.52
N GLN A 655 13.78 2.59 -30.47
CA GLN A 655 13.62 1.79 -31.68
C GLN A 655 12.23 1.97 -32.28
N CYS A 656 11.16 1.89 -31.48
CA CYS A 656 9.77 2.11 -31.95
C CYS A 656 9.62 3.50 -32.59
N PHE A 657 10.08 4.57 -31.91
CA PHE A 657 10.03 5.92 -32.47
C PHE A 657 10.90 6.08 -33.70
N SER A 658 12.04 5.41 -33.80
CA SER A 658 12.88 5.41 -34.99
C SER A 658 12.19 4.77 -36.19
N GLU A 659 11.44 3.66 -35.99
CA GLU A 659 10.64 3.03 -37.04
C GLU A 659 9.55 3.98 -37.55
N ILE A 660 8.82 4.64 -36.64
CA ILE A 660 7.81 5.64 -36.99
C ILE A 660 8.45 6.80 -37.77
N TYR A 661 9.54 7.36 -37.26
CA TYR A 661 10.24 8.48 -37.88
C TYR A 661 10.71 8.14 -39.31
N THR A 662 11.29 6.96 -39.51
CA THR A 662 11.77 6.48 -40.83
C THR A 662 10.59 6.36 -41.80
N ARG A 663 9.46 5.80 -41.35
CA ARG A 663 8.25 5.69 -42.17
C ARG A 663 7.71 7.04 -42.61
N ILE A 664 7.61 8.00 -41.70
CA ILE A 664 7.02 9.32 -41.97
C ILE A 664 7.94 10.17 -42.87
N PHE A 665 9.21 10.30 -42.45
CA PHE A 665 10.09 11.32 -43.00
C PHE A 665 10.99 10.80 -44.16
N HIS A 666 11.37 9.53 -44.15
CA HIS A 666 12.17 8.94 -45.22
C HIS A 666 11.33 8.34 -46.34
N HIS A 667 10.22 7.65 -45.99
CA HIS A 667 9.31 7.06 -46.98
C HIS A 667 8.14 7.97 -47.34
N LYS A 668 7.99 9.12 -46.68
CA LYS A 668 6.88 10.09 -46.84
C LYS A 668 5.50 9.43 -46.71
N THR A 669 5.40 8.40 -45.90
CA THR A 669 4.17 7.61 -45.71
C THR A 669 3.57 8.01 -44.39
N PHE A 670 2.59 8.91 -44.37
CA PHE A 670 1.74 9.12 -43.21
C PHE A 670 0.81 7.93 -43.05
N LEU A 671 0.43 7.60 -41.81
CA LEU A 671 -0.69 6.70 -41.52
C LEU A 671 -1.96 7.43 -41.95
N ALA A 672 -2.15 7.55 -43.27
CA ALA A 672 -3.40 8.00 -43.81
C ALA A 672 -4.47 6.97 -43.42
N PHE A 673 -5.55 7.42 -42.82
CA PHE A 673 -6.73 6.59 -42.59
C PHE A 673 -7.26 6.14 -43.94
N SER A 674 -6.77 5.05 -44.47
CA SER A 674 -7.57 4.29 -45.42
C SER A 674 -8.72 3.72 -44.58
N LEU A 675 -9.82 4.43 -44.57
CA LEU A 675 -11.12 3.90 -44.20
C LEU A 675 -11.46 2.76 -45.21
N GLN A 676 -10.79 1.63 -45.07
CA GLN A 676 -11.35 0.39 -45.63
C GLN A 676 -12.53 0.03 -44.73
N ALA A 677 -13.66 0.68 -45.06
CA ALA A 677 -14.94 0.13 -44.71
C ALA A 677 -14.95 -1.30 -45.27
N ILE A 678 -14.70 -2.27 -44.43
CA ILE A 678 -15.02 -3.64 -44.76
C ILE A 678 -16.52 -3.69 -44.78
N ASN A 679 -17.12 -3.43 -45.96
CA ASN A 679 -18.45 -3.80 -46.29
C ASN A 679 -18.56 -5.32 -46.21
N SER A 680 -18.68 -5.86 -45.04
CA SER A 680 -19.19 -7.22 -44.85
C SER A 680 -20.69 -7.18 -45.18
N SER A 681 -21.00 -7.45 -46.44
CA SER A 681 -22.34 -7.82 -46.85
C SER A 681 -22.74 -9.14 -46.20
N SER A 682 -23.18 -9.10 -44.99
CA SER A 682 -24.02 -10.12 -44.39
C SER A 682 -25.19 -9.44 -43.71
N LYS A 683 -26.31 -9.58 -44.36
CA LYS A 683 -27.65 -9.24 -43.84
C LYS A 683 -27.91 -10.00 -42.55
N ARG A 684 -27.50 -9.44 -41.41
CA ARG A 684 -28.11 -9.77 -40.12
C ARG A 684 -28.50 -8.47 -39.43
N LYS A 685 -29.80 -8.37 -39.16
CA LYS A 685 -30.41 -7.28 -38.44
C LYS A 685 -29.82 -7.17 -37.03
N GLY A 686 -28.97 -6.18 -36.82
CA GLY A 686 -28.37 -5.80 -35.55
C GLY A 686 -27.35 -4.70 -35.83
N LYS A 687 -27.49 -3.53 -35.20
CA LYS A 687 -26.59 -2.39 -35.37
C LYS A 687 -25.16 -2.79 -34.93
N SER A 688 -24.37 -3.35 -35.85
CA SER A 688 -22.94 -3.52 -35.62
C SER A 688 -22.24 -2.22 -36.02
N LYS A 689 -21.70 -1.47 -35.08
CA LYS A 689 -20.69 -0.42 -35.34
C LYS A 689 -19.58 -1.11 -36.13
N ALA A 690 -19.27 -0.62 -37.34
CA ALA A 690 -18.15 -1.12 -38.13
C ALA A 690 -16.85 -0.96 -37.35
N ASN A 691 -16.20 -2.05 -36.98
CA ASN A 691 -14.90 -1.99 -36.30
C ASN A 691 -13.84 -1.51 -37.30
N ILE A 692 -13.40 -0.28 -37.14
CA ILE A 692 -12.29 0.29 -37.94
C ILE A 692 -10.98 -0.19 -37.29
N THR A 693 -10.19 -0.93 -38.04
CA THR A 693 -8.83 -1.37 -37.60
C THR A 693 -7.77 -0.43 -38.13
N VAL A 694 -6.71 -0.25 -37.36
CA VAL A 694 -5.54 0.59 -37.65
C VAL A 694 -4.29 -0.26 -37.38
N SER A 695 -3.33 -0.20 -38.30
CA SER A 695 -2.06 -0.88 -38.07
C SER A 695 -1.08 0.04 -37.33
N LEU A 696 -0.71 -0.35 -36.10
CA LEU A 696 0.35 0.28 -35.29
C LEU A 696 1.59 -0.63 -35.30
N ALA A 697 2.25 -0.68 -36.47
CA ALA A 697 3.30 -1.65 -36.76
C ALA A 697 4.53 -1.54 -35.83
N SER A 698 4.94 -0.33 -35.45
CA SER A 698 6.03 -0.09 -34.51
C SER A 698 5.72 -0.57 -33.08
N MET A 699 4.43 -0.58 -32.72
CA MET A 699 3.96 -1.12 -31.45
C MET A 699 3.63 -2.61 -31.53
N LYS A 700 3.90 -3.26 -32.67
CA LYS A 700 3.56 -4.68 -32.94
C LYS A 700 2.07 -4.98 -32.83
N MET A 701 1.24 -4.01 -33.15
CA MET A 701 -0.22 -4.09 -33.10
C MET A 701 -0.82 -3.89 -34.51
N PRO A 702 -0.84 -4.94 -35.36
CA PRO A 702 -1.32 -4.83 -36.75
C PRO A 702 -2.82 -4.55 -36.87
N ASP A 703 -3.62 -4.99 -35.87
CA ASP A 703 -5.08 -4.92 -35.85
C ASP A 703 -5.59 -4.12 -34.63
N ALA A 704 -5.00 -2.95 -34.35
CA ALA A 704 -5.44 -2.06 -33.29
C ALA A 704 -6.80 -1.40 -33.66
N GLY A 705 -7.66 -1.19 -32.68
CA GLY A 705 -8.88 -0.41 -32.86
C GLY A 705 -8.63 1.10 -32.72
N LEU A 706 -9.62 1.92 -33.09
CA LEU A 706 -9.56 3.38 -32.87
C LEU A 706 -9.36 3.75 -31.39
N SER A 707 -9.78 2.90 -30.46
CA SER A 707 -9.58 3.07 -29.02
C SER A 707 -8.09 3.13 -28.60
N HIS A 708 -7.17 2.61 -29.41
CA HIS A 708 -5.73 2.70 -29.15
C HIS A 708 -5.11 4.05 -29.58
N LEU A 709 -5.88 4.88 -30.30
CA LEU A 709 -5.50 6.23 -30.68
C LEU A 709 -5.97 7.24 -29.61
N PRO A 710 -5.44 8.47 -29.59
CA PRO A 710 -5.98 9.53 -28.75
C PRO A 710 -7.49 9.72 -28.92
N LEU A 711 -8.18 10.23 -27.90
CA LEU A 711 -9.65 10.30 -27.87
C LEU A 711 -10.28 10.94 -29.12
N GLY A 712 -9.65 11.96 -29.68
CA GLY A 712 -10.17 12.66 -30.85
C GLY A 712 -10.46 11.77 -32.05
N PHE A 713 -9.73 10.66 -32.19
CA PHE A 713 -9.95 9.71 -33.27
C PHE A 713 -11.22 8.86 -33.09
N ASN A 714 -11.82 8.88 -31.91
CA ASN A 714 -13.09 8.22 -31.62
C ASN A 714 -14.30 9.14 -31.82
N THR A 715 -14.07 10.44 -32.02
CA THR A 715 -15.15 11.43 -32.26
C THR A 715 -15.62 11.39 -33.70
N THR A 716 -16.74 12.01 -33.97
CA THR A 716 -17.28 12.19 -35.35
C THR A 716 -16.33 13.00 -36.22
N HIS A 717 -15.68 14.03 -35.66
CA HIS A 717 -14.67 14.83 -36.34
C HIS A 717 -13.28 14.38 -35.88
N LYS A 718 -12.68 13.50 -36.69
CA LYS A 718 -11.34 12.96 -36.34
C LYS A 718 -10.26 14.02 -36.60
N PRO A 719 -9.16 14.01 -35.81
CA PRO A 719 -8.00 14.85 -36.08
C PRO A 719 -7.50 14.65 -37.52
N ASP A 720 -7.36 15.73 -38.25
CA ASP A 720 -6.88 15.69 -39.64
C ASP A 720 -5.37 15.99 -39.65
N PRO A 721 -4.51 15.06 -40.09
CA PRO A 721 -3.06 15.27 -40.13
C PRO A 721 -2.64 16.41 -41.06
N PHE A 722 -3.49 16.82 -42.03
CA PHE A 722 -3.19 17.82 -43.03
C PHE A 722 -3.75 19.23 -42.70
N ARG A 723 -4.57 19.35 -41.66
CA ARG A 723 -5.10 20.63 -41.21
C ARG A 723 -4.33 21.19 -40.02
N TYR A 724 -4.09 22.50 -40.01
CA TYR A 724 -3.47 23.17 -38.88
C TYR A 724 -4.43 23.45 -37.73
N CYS A 725 -5.74 23.44 -37.99
CA CYS A 725 -6.75 23.71 -36.97
C CYS A 725 -8.02 22.89 -37.27
N ASP A 726 -8.50 22.18 -36.25
CA ASP A 726 -9.71 21.37 -36.30
C ASP A 726 -10.99 22.15 -35.90
N SER A 727 -10.86 23.50 -35.69
CA SER A 727 -12.02 24.36 -35.46
C SER A 727 -12.84 24.49 -36.74
N SER A 728 -14.16 24.27 -36.63
CA SER A 728 -15.09 24.37 -37.78
C SER A 728 -15.12 25.75 -38.42
N ASN A 729 -14.86 26.80 -37.67
CA ASN A 729 -14.93 28.20 -38.08
C ASN A 729 -13.54 28.85 -38.28
N CYS A 730 -12.49 28.03 -38.44
CA CYS A 730 -11.15 28.57 -38.60
C CYS A 730 -10.92 29.09 -40.02
N SER A 731 -10.62 30.37 -40.15
CA SER A 731 -10.26 31.04 -41.42
C SER A 731 -8.76 31.24 -41.61
N ILE A 732 -7.94 30.84 -40.65
CA ILE A 732 -6.49 31.04 -40.62
C ILE A 732 -5.82 29.90 -41.37
N LEU A 733 -5.14 30.22 -42.48
CA LEU A 733 -4.44 29.26 -43.33
C LEU A 733 -2.97 29.06 -42.96
N LEU A 734 -2.41 29.89 -42.07
CA LEU A 734 -0.99 29.87 -41.73
C LEU A 734 -0.74 29.01 -40.48
N PRO A 735 0.38 28.27 -40.38
CA PRO A 735 0.71 27.45 -39.23
C PRO A 735 1.28 28.27 -38.06
N THR A 736 0.57 29.34 -37.64
CA THR A 736 1.01 30.23 -36.56
C THR A 736 0.40 29.79 -35.25
N ASP A 737 1.22 29.69 -34.22
CA ASP A 737 0.79 29.35 -32.82
C ASP A 737 -0.15 28.15 -32.73
N ILE A 738 0.28 27.00 -33.24
CA ILE A 738 -0.48 25.77 -33.24
C ILE A 738 -0.29 25.02 -31.91
N LYS A 739 -1.38 24.53 -31.35
CA LYS A 739 -1.40 23.66 -30.19
C LYS A 739 -2.03 22.30 -30.54
N ILE A 740 -1.29 21.21 -30.39
CA ILE A 740 -1.80 19.85 -30.46
C ILE A 740 -2.23 19.45 -29.04
N LEU A 741 -3.50 19.11 -28.88
CA LEU A 741 -4.07 18.67 -27.60
C LEU A 741 -3.79 17.20 -27.34
N ALA A 742 -3.88 16.79 -26.07
CA ALA A 742 -3.74 15.38 -25.66
C ALA A 742 -4.72 14.45 -26.40
N CYS A 743 -5.90 14.95 -26.79
CA CYS A 743 -6.86 14.19 -27.60
C CYS A 743 -6.46 14.04 -29.09
N GLY A 744 -5.39 14.66 -29.55
CA GLY A 744 -4.93 14.64 -30.94
C GLY A 744 -5.49 15.76 -31.84
N HIS A 745 -6.55 16.46 -31.43
CA HIS A 745 -7.04 17.64 -32.15
C HIS A 745 -6.06 18.79 -32.06
N THR A 746 -6.05 19.61 -33.08
CA THR A 746 -5.13 20.73 -33.22
C THR A 746 -5.91 22.04 -33.38
N TYR A 747 -5.42 23.06 -32.71
CA TYR A 747 -6.03 24.40 -32.80
C TYR A 747 -4.95 25.48 -32.93
N HIS A 748 -5.24 26.56 -33.64
CA HIS A 748 -4.52 27.80 -33.42
C HIS A 748 -4.83 28.30 -32.01
N LYS A 749 -3.86 28.91 -31.36
CA LYS A 749 -4.03 29.48 -30.02
C LYS A 749 -5.29 30.31 -29.92
N TYR A 750 -5.49 31.23 -30.86
CA TYR A 750 -6.67 32.11 -30.94
C TYR A 750 -8.00 31.32 -31.01
N CYS A 751 -8.05 30.25 -31.83
CA CYS A 751 -9.26 29.42 -31.95
C CYS A 751 -9.53 28.63 -30.66
N TYR A 752 -8.47 28.18 -29.97
CA TYR A 752 -8.58 27.44 -28.74
C TYR A 752 -9.03 28.33 -27.58
N ASP A 753 -8.47 29.56 -27.51
CA ASP A 753 -8.85 30.59 -26.52
C ASP A 753 -10.33 30.99 -26.70
N ASN A 754 -10.78 31.18 -27.93
CA ASN A 754 -12.20 31.49 -28.24
C ASN A 754 -13.16 30.35 -27.90
N ASN A 755 -12.69 29.10 -27.90
CA ASN A 755 -13.45 27.94 -27.46
C ASN A 755 -13.42 27.74 -25.93
N GLY A 756 -12.90 28.70 -25.15
CA GLY A 756 -12.76 28.62 -23.69
C GLY A 756 -11.78 27.54 -23.25
N PHE A 757 -10.70 27.33 -24.01
CA PHE A 757 -9.67 26.32 -23.78
C PHE A 757 -10.21 24.88 -23.80
N LYS A 758 -11.28 24.61 -24.53
CA LYS A 758 -11.94 23.31 -24.63
C LYS A 758 -11.87 22.77 -26.05
N CYS A 759 -11.71 21.45 -26.18
CA CYS A 759 -11.93 20.76 -27.45
C CYS A 759 -13.41 20.45 -27.62
N LEU A 760 -14.12 21.20 -28.46
CA LEU A 760 -15.58 21.03 -28.66
C LEU A 760 -15.97 19.67 -29.22
N HIS A 761 -15.13 19.09 -30.10
CA HIS A 761 -15.37 17.76 -30.67
C HIS A 761 -15.31 16.67 -29.62
N CYS A 762 -14.31 16.75 -28.68
CA CYS A 762 -14.23 15.82 -27.57
C CYS A 762 -15.30 16.07 -26.52
N LEU A 763 -15.69 17.31 -26.27
CA LEU A 763 -16.76 17.64 -25.32
C LEU A 763 -18.08 16.96 -25.72
N SER A 764 -18.51 17.08 -26.98
CA SER A 764 -19.72 16.42 -27.46
C SER A 764 -19.64 14.90 -27.29
N PHE A 765 -18.53 14.27 -27.71
CA PHE A 765 -18.35 12.83 -27.58
C PHE A 765 -18.37 12.35 -26.09
N ILE A 766 -17.81 13.15 -25.19
CA ILE A 766 -17.80 12.85 -23.76
C ILE A 766 -19.22 12.98 -23.17
N GLN A 767 -19.97 14.03 -23.58
CA GLN A 767 -21.35 14.22 -23.14
C GLN A 767 -22.26 13.07 -23.60
N ASP A 768 -22.15 12.65 -24.87
CA ASP A 768 -22.87 11.47 -25.39
C ASP A 768 -22.51 10.20 -24.60
N GLY A 769 -21.23 10.01 -24.26
CA GLY A 769 -20.76 8.88 -23.45
C GLY A 769 -21.30 8.91 -22.01
N VAL A 770 -21.48 10.08 -21.40
CA VAL A 770 -22.13 10.22 -20.10
C VAL A 770 -23.59 9.76 -20.20
N ASP A 771 -24.33 10.24 -21.19
CA ASP A 771 -25.73 9.89 -21.39
C ASP A 771 -25.90 8.37 -21.60
N GLU A 772 -25.09 7.76 -22.48
CA GLU A 772 -25.12 6.32 -22.76
C GLU A 772 -24.84 5.50 -21.49
N HIS A 773 -23.81 5.86 -20.73
CA HIS A 773 -23.42 5.09 -19.55
C HIS A 773 -24.36 5.30 -18.36
N VAL A 774 -24.87 6.50 -18.14
CA VAL A 774 -25.85 6.76 -17.10
C VAL A 774 -27.15 6.05 -17.40
N GLN A 775 -27.64 6.13 -18.65
CA GLN A 775 -28.85 5.41 -19.08
C GLN A 775 -28.69 3.89 -18.88
N SER A 776 -27.58 3.32 -19.34
CA SER A 776 -27.29 1.89 -19.14
C SER A 776 -27.18 1.49 -17.67
N LEU A 777 -26.67 2.37 -16.80
CA LEU A 777 -26.61 2.13 -15.36
C LEU A 777 -28.00 2.15 -14.73
N LEU A 778 -28.83 3.15 -15.05
CA LEU A 778 -30.20 3.26 -14.54
C LEU A 778 -31.06 2.05 -14.97
N GLU A 779 -30.97 1.63 -16.25
CA GLU A 779 -31.59 0.41 -16.71
C GLU A 779 -31.14 -0.83 -15.93
N ARG A 780 -29.85 -0.92 -15.62
CA ARG A 780 -29.31 -2.03 -14.82
C ARG A 780 -29.88 -2.04 -13.41
N LEU A 781 -29.93 -0.89 -12.72
CA LEU A 781 -30.52 -0.76 -11.40
C LEU A 781 -32.02 -1.13 -11.37
N GLN A 782 -32.72 -0.91 -12.49
CA GLN A 782 -34.12 -1.31 -12.64
C GLN A 782 -34.28 -2.82 -12.91
N ARG A 783 -33.43 -3.43 -13.78
CA ARG A 783 -33.52 -4.85 -14.18
C ARG A 783 -33.17 -5.83 -13.05
N PHE A 784 -32.42 -5.40 -12.04
CA PHE A 784 -32.17 -6.24 -10.85
C PHE A 784 -33.44 -6.62 -10.08
N ASN A 785 -34.58 -6.14 -10.51
CA ASN A 785 -35.90 -6.62 -10.03
C ASN A 785 -36.30 -8.00 -10.61
N GLU A 786 -35.69 -8.43 -11.72
CA GLU A 786 -35.97 -9.72 -12.40
C GLU A 786 -34.70 -10.58 -12.27
N ALA A 787 -34.85 -11.65 -11.52
CA ALA A 787 -33.73 -12.56 -11.21
C ALA A 787 -32.96 -13.06 -12.43
N GLN A 788 -31.80 -12.53 -12.70
CA GLN A 788 -30.69 -13.26 -13.34
C GLN A 788 -29.37 -12.53 -13.09
N VAL A 789 -28.49 -13.21 -12.40
CA VAL A 789 -27.10 -12.86 -12.18
C VAL A 789 -26.38 -13.00 -13.51
N GLU A 790 -25.96 -11.89 -14.13
CA GLU A 790 -24.84 -11.97 -15.08
C GLU A 790 -23.59 -12.26 -14.25
N GLU A 791 -22.89 -13.34 -14.64
CA GLU A 791 -21.65 -13.78 -13.99
C GLU A 791 -20.69 -12.60 -13.79
N PRO A 792 -20.00 -12.53 -12.64
CA PRO A 792 -18.93 -11.57 -12.46
C PRO A 792 -17.88 -11.76 -13.57
N ASP A 793 -17.24 -10.67 -13.98
CA ASP A 793 -16.06 -10.75 -14.86
C ASP A 793 -15.09 -11.74 -14.19
N ASP A 794 -14.87 -12.89 -14.82
CA ASP A 794 -14.07 -14.00 -14.30
C ASP A 794 -12.73 -13.49 -13.77
N ASP A 795 -12.52 -13.57 -12.46
CA ASP A 795 -11.20 -13.59 -11.84
C ASP A 795 -10.57 -14.94 -12.19
N ILE A 796 -9.92 -15.01 -13.37
CA ILE A 796 -9.17 -16.20 -13.77
C ILE A 796 -7.96 -16.31 -12.84
N PRO A 797 -7.72 -17.49 -12.23
CA PRO A 797 -6.57 -17.70 -11.35
C PRO A 797 -5.27 -17.33 -12.05
N CYS A 798 -4.43 -16.54 -11.38
CA CYS A 798 -3.09 -16.24 -11.87
C CYS A 798 -2.23 -17.50 -11.82
N ASP A 799 -1.45 -17.76 -12.89
CA ASP A 799 -0.45 -18.83 -12.92
C ASP A 799 0.67 -18.54 -11.90
N ASP A 800 0.91 -19.51 -10.98
CA ASP A 800 1.82 -19.33 -9.84
C ASP A 800 3.31 -19.58 -10.16
N ASN A 801 3.71 -19.72 -11.43
CA ASN A 801 5.06 -20.11 -11.85
C ASN A 801 5.96 -18.92 -12.25
N ASP A 802 6.06 -17.89 -11.43
CA ASP A 802 7.05 -16.83 -11.63
C ASP A 802 8.27 -17.03 -10.70
N GLU A 803 9.31 -17.70 -11.23
CA GLU A 803 10.63 -17.77 -10.58
C GLU A 803 11.43 -16.49 -10.82
N ASN A 804 12.33 -16.14 -9.88
CA ASN A 804 13.25 -14.99 -9.98
C ASN A 804 14.06 -14.99 -11.27
N GLU A 805 14.02 -13.86 -12.01
CA GLU A 805 14.56 -13.76 -13.34
C GLU A 805 15.88 -12.96 -13.39
N PRO A 806 16.94 -13.48 -14.00
CA PRO A 806 18.14 -12.69 -14.24
C PRO A 806 17.89 -11.57 -15.26
N VAL A 807 18.40 -10.38 -14.99
CA VAL A 807 18.31 -9.20 -15.87
C VAL A 807 19.09 -9.46 -17.17
N GLY A 808 18.47 -9.16 -18.32
CA GLY A 808 19.13 -9.27 -19.62
C GLY A 808 20.28 -8.26 -19.81
N TYR A 809 21.27 -8.62 -20.61
CA TYR A 809 22.36 -7.70 -20.96
C TYR A 809 21.89 -6.68 -21.99
N MET A 810 22.29 -5.41 -21.79
CA MET A 810 22.06 -4.36 -22.79
C MET A 810 22.86 -4.67 -24.07
N LYS A 811 22.22 -4.58 -25.23
CA LYS A 811 22.86 -4.71 -26.53
C LYS A 811 23.73 -3.48 -26.89
N PHE A 812 23.39 -2.31 -26.34
CA PHE A 812 24.10 -1.03 -26.46
C PHE A 812 23.66 -0.08 -25.35
N THR A 813 24.44 0.97 -25.10
CA THR A 813 24.10 1.94 -24.04
C THR A 813 22.98 2.87 -24.50
N LEU A 814 22.29 3.49 -23.52
CA LEU A 814 21.25 4.48 -23.81
C LEU A 814 21.82 5.68 -24.57
N GLU A 815 23.05 6.12 -24.24
CA GLU A 815 23.72 7.22 -24.93
C GLU A 815 23.95 6.92 -26.43
N GLU A 816 24.37 5.71 -26.75
CA GLU A 816 24.53 5.26 -28.15
C GLU A 816 23.20 5.21 -28.89
N ALA A 817 22.15 4.73 -28.22
CA ALA A 817 20.78 4.71 -28.76
C ALA A 817 20.23 6.11 -29.03
N LEU A 818 20.45 7.05 -28.11
CA LEU A 818 20.05 8.45 -28.26
C LEU A 818 20.81 9.14 -29.39
N GLN A 819 22.10 8.90 -29.50
CA GLN A 819 22.93 9.46 -30.57
C GLN A 819 22.51 8.93 -31.95
N LYS A 820 22.27 7.63 -32.05
CA LYS A 820 21.73 6.99 -33.25
C LYS A 820 20.35 7.50 -33.63
N PHE A 821 19.47 7.76 -32.62
CA PHE A 821 18.18 8.35 -32.87
C PHE A 821 18.26 9.80 -33.35
N LYS A 822 19.13 10.62 -32.80
CA LYS A 822 19.35 12.03 -33.21
C LYS A 822 19.93 12.13 -34.62
N SER A 823 20.81 11.21 -35.02
CA SER A 823 21.50 11.23 -36.33
C SER A 823 20.61 10.79 -37.49
N LYS A 824 19.59 10.01 -37.26
CA LYS A 824 18.54 9.66 -38.22
C LYS A 824 17.56 10.79 -38.44
#